data_fe648daf606d081e1bd0a69e4dd887ff
#
_entry.id   fe648daf606d081e1bd0a69e4dd887ff
#
_cell.length_a   1.000
_cell.length_b   1.000
_cell.length_c   1.000
_cell.angle_alpha   90.00
_cell.angle_beta   90.00
_cell.angle_gamma   90.00
#
_symmetry.space_group_name_H-M   'P 1'
#
loop_
_entity.id
_entity.type
_entity.pdbx_description
1 polymer ?
#
loop_
_entity_poly.entity_id
_entity_poly.type
_entity_poly.pdbx_seq_one_letter_code
_entity_poly.pdbx_strand_id
1 'polypeptide(L)'
;MAVLIPKREIIAKQNQKPTPGELTILNFLDENLDDTFEVYYQPHLNGDLPDIVVMRKGYGVLVVEVKDYNLDLYNAVSETTWSVLTGDGKRQHITSPVWQVRKYKKDFYNLYISGLAEKRVENIAYKDVVRCAVFLSTANQAQINSFLNGSGEDGKKNGQKITLNYLQEVKLFGKDMLDKTAFTKFLKEMGLCSEEEKPNPCFDDDLYDQFRSVLQPTQHTIDRANRDTHMYERNQREIMESRAGRQKKVRGIAGSGKTEILANLAVNGCLRISREKGYSANNILILTYNITLRNYIHDQINNVRKNFPWSAFTMLHYHAFIDQYWGKYLGGCQRPYDFDQRYIFPDLPEECFSKKYKLILVDEIQDYKKEWVESIWKVLAPDGEIVFFGDEKQNVYDRAMDESKIEEKNAVRKVKRPYTKIPGNWTFFKKTYRINNEIAGLANAFQQEFFKNKYEYEKIENYHPNLFEKPEKRYYYMDKINVSEIVKLFQSIRRQKQLNPNDMCFLGLSVKNVRLIDEKLRKLCRLRTRTTFETEEVFQSLKSNPCRKILLDEIRRNKKFNFWMESGTVKLSTVHSFKGWELQTGILIIDEDDMNDEDRKEKTDMPVMGKKTTDELLYTALTRVRENLIIINIGNQKYDAFFRKHMPVYELNERNTILENRLAI
;
A
#
# COMPACT_ATOMS: atom_id res chain seq x y z
N MET A 1 17.90 14.56 -24.82
CA MET A 1 17.83 13.46 -23.85
C MET A 1 16.49 13.59 -23.13
N ALA A 2 15.78 12.49 -22.94
CA ALA A 2 14.52 12.48 -22.21
C ALA A 2 14.68 12.92 -20.74
N VAL A 3 13.59 13.35 -20.13
CA VAL A 3 13.56 13.60 -18.68
C VAL A 3 13.34 12.26 -17.95
N LEU A 4 14.43 11.65 -17.49
CA LEU A 4 14.38 10.36 -16.78
C LEU A 4 14.04 10.53 -15.30
N ILE A 5 13.02 9.80 -14.81
CA ILE A 5 12.50 9.87 -13.44
C ILE A 5 12.40 8.46 -12.85
N PRO A 6 13.10 8.12 -11.74
CA PRO A 6 14.15 8.93 -11.12
C PRO A 6 15.40 9.07 -12.00
N LYS A 7 16.27 10.01 -11.68
CA LYS A 7 17.52 10.24 -12.43
C LYS A 7 18.39 8.98 -12.47
N ARG A 8 19.21 8.85 -13.53
CA ARG A 8 20.05 7.67 -13.79
C ARG A 8 20.93 7.28 -12.61
N GLU A 9 21.49 8.27 -11.89
CA GLU A 9 22.34 8.01 -10.72
C GLU A 9 21.56 7.36 -9.57
N ILE A 10 20.25 7.67 -9.45
CA ILE A 10 19.37 7.06 -8.44
C ILE A 10 19.02 5.63 -8.87
N ILE A 11 18.69 5.41 -10.15
CA ILE A 11 18.43 4.05 -10.68
C ILE A 11 19.64 3.14 -10.47
N ALA A 12 20.84 3.65 -10.73
CA ALA A 12 22.09 2.89 -10.56
C ALA A 12 22.37 2.51 -9.08
N LYS A 13 21.84 3.28 -8.12
CA LYS A 13 22.00 3.03 -6.68
C LYS A 13 20.91 2.13 -6.08
N GLN A 14 19.85 1.83 -6.83
CA GLN A 14 18.78 0.95 -6.33
C GLN A 14 19.32 -0.45 -6.01
N ASN A 15 18.81 -1.04 -4.93
CA ASN A 15 19.21 -2.39 -4.50
C ASN A 15 18.87 -3.44 -5.54
N GLN A 16 17.73 -3.28 -6.19
CA GLN A 16 17.35 -4.11 -7.33
C GLN A 16 17.75 -3.39 -8.62
N LYS A 17 18.82 -3.87 -9.24
CA LYS A 17 19.28 -3.34 -10.50
C LYS A 17 18.26 -3.60 -11.60
N PRO A 18 18.16 -2.72 -12.61
CA PRO A 18 17.40 -3.00 -13.82
C PRO A 18 17.82 -4.33 -14.44
N THR A 19 16.87 -5.08 -14.97
CA THR A 19 17.17 -6.25 -15.78
C THR A 19 17.92 -5.84 -17.06
N PRO A 20 18.62 -6.76 -17.74
CA PRO A 20 19.29 -6.42 -19.01
C PRO A 20 18.36 -5.79 -20.04
N GLY A 21 17.11 -6.28 -20.14
CA GLY A 21 16.12 -5.72 -21.03
C GLY A 21 15.64 -4.34 -20.62
N GLU A 22 15.37 -4.13 -19.33
CA GLU A 22 15.01 -2.81 -18.81
C GLU A 22 16.14 -1.79 -19.05
N LEU A 23 17.40 -2.18 -18.78
CA LEU A 23 18.54 -1.31 -19.01
C LEU A 23 18.69 -0.95 -20.50
N THR A 24 18.50 -1.93 -21.38
CA THR A 24 18.60 -1.73 -22.84
C THR A 24 17.59 -0.70 -23.34
N ILE A 25 16.33 -0.86 -22.98
CA ILE A 25 15.30 0.10 -23.41
C ILE A 25 15.45 1.46 -22.73
N LEU A 26 15.82 1.53 -21.46
CA LEU A 26 16.07 2.79 -20.75
C LEU A 26 17.19 3.60 -21.41
N ASN A 27 18.31 2.96 -21.76
CA ASN A 27 19.41 3.60 -22.47
C ASN A 27 18.96 4.13 -23.81
N PHE A 28 18.22 3.31 -24.55
CA PHE A 28 17.71 3.69 -25.85
C PHE A 28 16.76 4.90 -25.77
N LEU A 29 15.82 4.92 -24.81
CA LEU A 29 14.88 6.03 -24.63
C LEU A 29 15.61 7.32 -24.22
N ASP A 30 16.56 7.23 -23.31
CA ASP A 30 17.34 8.39 -22.84
C ASP A 30 18.16 9.01 -23.99
N GLU A 31 18.79 8.18 -24.85
CA GLU A 31 19.64 8.64 -25.94
C GLU A 31 18.85 9.18 -27.16
N ASN A 32 17.67 8.63 -27.44
CA ASN A 32 16.94 8.88 -28.67
C ASN A 32 15.69 9.77 -28.54
N LEU A 33 15.19 9.99 -27.32
CA LEU A 33 14.09 10.92 -27.06
C LEU A 33 14.62 12.29 -26.60
N ASP A 34 13.86 13.34 -26.91
CA ASP A 34 14.16 14.71 -26.47
C ASP A 34 13.53 15.03 -25.09
N ASP A 35 13.76 16.23 -24.58
CA ASP A 35 13.30 16.71 -23.27
C ASP A 35 11.78 16.98 -23.19
N THR A 36 11.05 16.84 -24.30
CA THR A 36 9.57 16.86 -24.28
C THR A 36 8.97 15.55 -23.77
N PHE A 37 9.79 14.48 -23.66
CA PHE A 37 9.39 13.20 -23.13
C PHE A 37 9.84 13.03 -21.68
N GLU A 38 8.93 12.60 -20.83
CA GLU A 38 9.19 12.14 -19.49
C GLU A 38 9.16 10.60 -19.45
N VAL A 39 10.25 9.99 -18.99
CA VAL A 39 10.40 8.54 -18.88
C VAL A 39 10.45 8.16 -17.41
N TYR A 40 9.43 7.49 -16.91
CA TYR A 40 9.30 7.02 -15.54
C TYR A 40 9.71 5.56 -15.47
N TYR A 41 10.76 5.30 -14.70
CA TYR A 41 11.22 3.94 -14.43
C TYR A 41 10.59 3.42 -13.15
N GLN A 42 9.85 2.32 -13.27
CA GLN A 42 9.17 1.61 -12.19
C GLN A 42 8.38 2.55 -11.25
N PRO A 43 7.47 3.38 -11.78
CA PRO A 43 6.64 4.21 -10.94
C PRO A 43 5.73 3.34 -10.08
N HIS A 44 5.65 3.65 -8.79
CA HIS A 44 4.77 2.96 -7.86
C HIS A 44 3.34 3.48 -7.99
N LEU A 45 2.43 2.64 -8.45
CA LEU A 45 1.03 2.98 -8.71
C LEU A 45 0.11 2.13 -7.82
N ASN A 46 -0.09 2.54 -6.57
CA ASN A 46 -1.11 1.94 -5.71
C ASN A 46 -1.15 0.40 -5.75
N GLY A 47 0.01 -0.24 -5.60
CA GLY A 47 0.18 -1.68 -5.68
C GLY A 47 0.48 -2.23 -7.08
N ASP A 48 0.54 -1.38 -8.10
CA ASP A 48 1.06 -1.72 -9.42
C ASP A 48 2.48 -1.14 -9.61
N LEU A 49 3.27 -1.84 -10.40
CA LEU A 49 4.65 -1.46 -10.67
C LEU A 49 4.97 -1.73 -12.15
N PRO A 50 4.52 -0.87 -13.06
CA PRO A 50 4.91 -0.99 -14.47
C PRO A 50 6.41 -0.73 -14.62
N ASP A 51 7.07 -1.45 -15.51
CA ASP A 51 8.51 -1.34 -15.69
C ASP A 51 8.90 0.05 -16.21
N ILE A 52 8.20 0.55 -17.23
CA ILE A 52 8.46 1.87 -17.81
C ILE A 52 7.14 2.55 -18.18
N VAL A 53 7.03 3.84 -17.89
CA VAL A 53 5.96 4.68 -18.39
C VAL A 53 6.57 5.87 -19.14
N VAL A 54 6.22 6.04 -20.41
CA VAL A 54 6.65 7.18 -21.22
C VAL A 54 5.47 8.14 -21.35
N MET A 55 5.68 9.40 -21.02
CA MET A 55 4.66 10.44 -21.13
C MET A 55 5.17 11.62 -21.97
N ARG A 56 4.31 12.18 -22.80
CA ARG A 56 4.59 13.41 -23.53
C ARG A 56 3.43 14.38 -23.38
N LYS A 57 3.75 15.59 -22.94
CA LYS A 57 2.74 16.65 -22.74
C LYS A 57 1.99 16.94 -24.03
N GLY A 58 0.67 17.01 -23.98
CA GLY A 58 -0.20 17.24 -25.14
C GLY A 58 -0.38 16.03 -26.06
N TYR A 59 0.14 14.84 -25.72
CA TYR A 59 0.02 13.63 -26.57
C TYR A 59 -0.62 12.47 -25.82
N GLY A 60 -0.01 11.98 -24.73
CA GLY A 60 -0.56 10.86 -23.96
C GLY A 60 0.50 10.11 -23.15
N VAL A 61 0.13 8.89 -22.78
CA VAL A 61 0.92 8.01 -21.91
C VAL A 61 1.06 6.63 -22.55
N LEU A 62 2.28 6.10 -22.58
CA LEU A 62 2.58 4.73 -22.99
C LEU A 62 3.14 3.94 -21.82
N VAL A 63 2.46 2.87 -21.45
CA VAL A 63 2.92 1.91 -20.45
C VAL A 63 3.64 0.77 -21.13
N VAL A 64 4.87 0.50 -20.75
CA VAL A 64 5.71 -0.57 -21.32
C VAL A 64 6.07 -1.55 -20.24
N GLU A 65 5.74 -2.81 -20.44
CA GLU A 65 6.22 -3.95 -19.66
C GLU A 65 7.41 -4.58 -20.36
N VAL A 66 8.48 -4.90 -19.65
CA VAL A 66 9.73 -5.45 -20.19
C VAL A 66 9.89 -6.91 -19.77
N LYS A 67 10.20 -7.78 -20.72
CA LYS A 67 10.45 -9.19 -20.44
C LYS A 67 11.68 -9.70 -21.18
N ASP A 68 12.59 -10.30 -20.39
CA ASP A 68 13.80 -10.97 -20.90
C ASP A 68 13.51 -12.46 -21.17
N TYR A 69 12.38 -12.72 -21.89
CA TYR A 69 11.91 -14.08 -22.13
C TYR A 69 12.53 -14.67 -23.40
N ASN A 70 13.15 -15.84 -23.26
CA ASN A 70 13.42 -16.69 -24.43
C ASN A 70 12.11 -17.36 -24.86
N LEU A 71 11.48 -16.86 -25.92
CA LEU A 71 10.15 -17.28 -26.36
C LEU A 71 10.03 -18.78 -26.68
N ASP A 72 11.15 -19.47 -26.97
CA ASP A 72 11.17 -20.93 -27.21
C ASP A 72 10.75 -21.74 -25.98
N LEU A 73 10.93 -21.17 -24.78
CA LEU A 73 10.54 -21.81 -23.51
C LEU A 73 9.12 -21.47 -23.06
N TYR A 74 8.46 -20.53 -23.73
CA TYR A 74 7.16 -19.99 -23.32
C TYR A 74 6.02 -20.44 -24.25
N ASN A 75 4.84 -20.57 -23.67
CA ASN A 75 3.60 -20.74 -24.44
C ASN A 75 2.53 -19.78 -23.90
N ALA A 76 1.81 -19.15 -24.80
CA ALA A 76 0.61 -18.39 -24.48
C ALA A 76 -0.56 -19.37 -24.30
N VAL A 77 -0.97 -19.59 -23.02
CA VAL A 77 -2.04 -20.53 -22.67
C VAL A 77 -3.40 -19.87 -22.78
N SER A 78 -3.51 -18.63 -22.31
CA SER A 78 -4.72 -17.82 -22.39
C SER A 78 -4.37 -16.33 -22.39
N GLU A 79 -5.38 -15.49 -22.50
CA GLU A 79 -5.22 -14.04 -22.37
C GLU A 79 -4.55 -13.63 -21.04
N THR A 80 -4.88 -14.32 -19.96
CA THR A 80 -4.40 -13.98 -18.60
C THR A 80 -3.18 -14.76 -18.18
N THR A 81 -2.86 -15.88 -18.85
CA THR A 81 -1.90 -16.86 -18.35
C THR A 81 -0.97 -17.33 -19.47
N TRP A 82 0.31 -17.24 -19.24
CA TRP A 82 1.35 -17.90 -20.02
C TRP A 82 1.93 -19.08 -19.22
N SER A 83 2.67 -19.97 -19.89
CA SER A 83 3.44 -21.02 -19.22
C SER A 83 4.89 -20.97 -19.68
N VAL A 84 5.80 -21.31 -18.79
CA VAL A 84 7.22 -21.41 -19.05
C VAL A 84 7.72 -22.83 -18.72
N LEU A 85 8.59 -23.35 -19.57
CA LEU A 85 9.31 -24.61 -19.32
C LEU A 85 10.47 -24.31 -18.36
N THR A 86 10.44 -24.89 -17.17
CA THR A 86 11.48 -24.73 -16.15
C THR A 86 12.61 -25.74 -16.36
N GLY A 87 13.80 -25.49 -15.78
CA GLY A 87 14.97 -26.34 -15.96
C GLY A 87 14.83 -27.79 -15.45
N ASP A 88 13.77 -28.08 -14.69
CA ASP A 88 13.38 -29.44 -14.26
C ASP A 88 12.41 -30.13 -15.25
N GLY A 89 12.19 -29.55 -16.43
CA GLY A 89 11.31 -30.09 -17.47
C GLY A 89 9.83 -29.92 -17.20
N LYS A 90 9.43 -29.17 -16.15
CA LYS A 90 8.02 -28.92 -15.83
C LYS A 90 7.58 -27.58 -16.41
N ARG A 91 6.27 -27.49 -16.73
CA ARG A 91 5.68 -26.21 -17.12
C ARG A 91 5.08 -25.49 -15.92
N GLN A 92 5.51 -24.25 -15.70
CA GLN A 92 4.99 -23.36 -14.68
C GLN A 92 4.08 -22.31 -15.31
N HIS A 93 2.90 -22.09 -14.73
CA HIS A 93 2.01 -21.00 -15.16
C HIS A 93 2.43 -19.67 -14.53
N ILE A 94 2.43 -18.64 -15.34
CA ILE A 94 2.74 -17.25 -14.97
C ILE A 94 1.67 -16.30 -15.50
N THR A 95 1.59 -15.10 -14.95
CA THR A 95 0.71 -14.05 -15.48
C THR A 95 1.20 -13.63 -16.87
N SER A 96 0.27 -13.51 -17.81
CA SER A 96 0.57 -12.97 -19.15
C SER A 96 1.07 -11.53 -19.06
N PRO A 97 2.20 -11.17 -19.71
CA PRO A 97 2.66 -9.79 -19.74
C PRO A 97 1.65 -8.85 -20.43
N VAL A 98 0.92 -9.36 -21.40
CA VAL A 98 -0.16 -8.61 -22.08
C VAL A 98 -1.29 -8.28 -21.09
N TRP A 99 -1.72 -9.26 -20.29
CA TRP A 99 -2.71 -9.03 -19.25
C TRP A 99 -2.22 -8.05 -18.19
N GLN A 100 -0.94 -8.15 -17.80
CA GLN A 100 -0.32 -7.29 -16.81
C GLN A 100 -0.37 -5.82 -17.23
N VAL A 101 0.05 -5.50 -18.47
CA VAL A 101 0.05 -4.11 -18.96
C VAL A 101 -1.38 -3.59 -19.22
N ARG A 102 -2.32 -4.44 -19.63
CA ARG A 102 -3.75 -4.06 -19.75
C ARG A 102 -4.38 -3.75 -18.39
N LYS A 103 -3.98 -4.51 -17.36
CA LYS A 103 -4.42 -4.22 -15.98
C LYS A 103 -3.98 -2.82 -15.58
N TYR A 104 -2.73 -2.44 -15.82
CA TYR A 104 -2.24 -1.09 -15.53
C TYR A 104 -3.06 -0.03 -16.27
N LYS A 105 -3.33 -0.21 -17.58
CA LYS A 105 -4.21 0.70 -18.31
C LYS A 105 -5.57 0.83 -17.65
N LYS A 106 -6.23 -0.29 -17.33
CA LYS A 106 -7.54 -0.29 -16.66
C LYS A 106 -7.49 0.46 -15.34
N ASP A 107 -6.40 0.29 -14.57
CA ASP A 107 -6.26 0.90 -13.26
C ASP A 107 -5.95 2.41 -13.36
N PHE A 108 -5.29 2.88 -14.42
CA PHE A 108 -5.21 4.32 -14.72
C PHE A 108 -6.60 4.95 -14.90
N TYR A 109 -7.50 4.28 -15.60
CA TYR A 109 -8.85 4.81 -15.81
C TYR A 109 -9.73 4.72 -14.56
N ASN A 110 -9.66 3.64 -13.82
CA ASN A 110 -10.62 3.36 -12.76
C ASN A 110 -10.15 3.78 -11.36
N LEU A 111 -8.82 3.88 -11.14
CA LEU A 111 -8.26 4.05 -9.80
C LEU A 111 -7.33 5.27 -9.69
N TYR A 112 -6.44 5.51 -10.68
CA TYR A 112 -5.35 6.44 -10.49
C TYR A 112 -5.69 7.85 -10.93
N ILE A 113 -6.35 8.01 -12.06
CA ILE A 113 -6.68 9.31 -12.63
C ILE A 113 -8.18 9.60 -12.42
N SER A 114 -8.48 10.59 -11.59
CA SER A 114 -9.86 10.91 -11.24
C SER A 114 -10.64 11.42 -12.45
N GLY A 115 -11.83 10.86 -12.68
CA GLY A 115 -12.72 11.27 -13.76
C GLY A 115 -12.32 10.77 -15.15
N LEU A 116 -11.22 10.01 -15.31
CA LEU A 116 -10.78 9.54 -16.63
C LEU A 116 -11.71 8.46 -17.18
N ALA A 117 -12.27 7.61 -16.32
CA ALA A 117 -13.25 6.61 -16.72
C ALA A 117 -14.54 7.26 -17.26
N GLU A 118 -15.03 8.30 -16.58
CA GLU A 118 -16.20 9.08 -16.96
C GLU A 118 -15.94 9.82 -18.27
N LYS A 119 -14.82 10.51 -18.42
CA LYS A 119 -14.42 11.17 -19.69
C LYS A 119 -14.41 10.18 -20.86
N ARG A 120 -13.96 8.92 -20.65
CA ARG A 120 -13.98 7.88 -21.68
C ARG A 120 -15.40 7.43 -22.02
N VAL A 121 -16.32 7.40 -21.08
CA VAL A 121 -17.74 7.09 -21.35
C VAL A 121 -18.38 8.20 -22.17
N GLU A 122 -18.10 9.45 -21.84
CA GLU A 122 -18.62 10.63 -22.55
C GLU A 122 -18.02 10.78 -23.95
N ASN A 123 -16.73 10.51 -24.10
CA ASN A 123 -16.01 10.58 -25.37
C ASN A 123 -15.03 9.42 -25.50
N ILE A 124 -15.30 8.49 -26.41
CA ILE A 124 -14.50 7.29 -26.65
C ILE A 124 -13.04 7.60 -27.05
N ALA A 125 -12.74 8.79 -27.56
CA ALA A 125 -11.37 9.18 -27.90
C ALA A 125 -10.42 9.17 -26.70
N TYR A 126 -10.95 9.34 -25.48
CA TYR A 126 -10.15 9.21 -24.26
C TYR A 126 -9.60 7.80 -24.02
N LYS A 127 -10.10 6.74 -24.71
CA LYS A 127 -9.55 5.38 -24.61
C LYS A 127 -8.07 5.30 -25.01
N ASP A 128 -7.61 6.25 -25.81
CA ASP A 128 -6.30 6.28 -26.42
C ASP A 128 -5.30 7.20 -25.68
N VAL A 129 -5.75 7.85 -24.60
CA VAL A 129 -4.87 8.64 -23.71
C VAL A 129 -3.78 7.77 -23.07
N VAL A 130 -4.13 6.51 -22.72
CA VAL A 130 -3.16 5.51 -22.23
C VAL A 130 -3.06 4.38 -23.25
N ARG A 131 -1.85 4.17 -23.77
CA ARG A 131 -1.48 3.07 -24.66
C ARG A 131 -0.60 2.07 -23.93
N CYS A 132 -0.52 0.85 -24.43
CA CYS A 132 0.17 -0.26 -23.80
C CYS A 132 1.07 -0.98 -24.78
N ALA A 133 2.26 -1.37 -24.32
CA ALA A 133 3.18 -2.20 -25.08
C ALA A 133 3.92 -3.20 -24.18
N VAL A 134 4.41 -4.30 -24.76
CA VAL A 134 5.31 -5.24 -24.13
C VAL A 134 6.59 -5.29 -24.95
N PHE A 135 7.71 -5.02 -24.33
CA PHE A 135 9.04 -5.16 -24.92
C PHE A 135 9.64 -6.53 -24.59
N LEU A 136 9.92 -7.31 -25.61
CA LEU A 136 10.57 -8.62 -25.52
C LEU A 136 12.04 -8.48 -25.92
N SER A 137 12.90 -8.25 -24.94
CA SER A 137 14.28 -7.80 -25.13
C SER A 137 15.19 -8.81 -25.86
N THR A 138 14.86 -10.10 -25.76
CA THR A 138 15.65 -11.19 -26.35
C THR A 138 15.16 -11.59 -27.76
N ALA A 139 13.96 -11.18 -28.14
CA ALA A 139 13.30 -11.56 -29.40
C ALA A 139 13.34 -10.43 -30.44
N ASN A 140 13.27 -10.79 -31.70
CA ASN A 140 12.97 -9.87 -32.81
C ASN A 140 11.49 -9.96 -33.22
N GLN A 141 11.02 -9.04 -34.04
CA GLN A 141 9.62 -8.97 -34.46
C GLN A 141 9.14 -10.24 -35.21
N ALA A 142 10.01 -10.88 -35.98
CA ALA A 142 9.67 -12.12 -36.67
C ALA A 142 9.43 -13.27 -35.70
N GLN A 143 10.27 -13.41 -34.65
CA GLN A 143 10.08 -14.41 -33.58
C GLN A 143 8.81 -14.16 -32.80
N ILE A 144 8.50 -12.90 -32.49
CA ILE A 144 7.26 -12.51 -31.80
C ILE A 144 6.04 -12.90 -32.62
N ASN A 145 6.05 -12.59 -33.91
CA ASN A 145 4.96 -12.94 -34.82
C ASN A 145 4.78 -14.47 -34.93
N SER A 146 5.88 -15.22 -34.98
CA SER A 146 5.88 -16.68 -35.01
C SER A 146 5.28 -17.26 -33.70
N PHE A 147 5.71 -16.76 -32.57
CA PHE A 147 5.18 -17.15 -31.26
C PHE A 147 3.67 -16.90 -31.14
N LEU A 148 3.19 -15.74 -31.60
CA LEU A 148 1.77 -15.40 -31.58
C LEU A 148 0.93 -16.28 -32.53
N ASN A 149 1.51 -16.72 -33.64
CA ASN A 149 0.82 -17.58 -34.60
C ASN A 149 0.84 -19.07 -34.26
N GLY A 150 1.47 -19.44 -33.11
CA GLY A 150 1.46 -20.81 -32.61
C GLY A 150 2.31 -21.79 -33.38
N SER A 151 3.39 -21.37 -34.01
CA SER A 151 4.36 -22.20 -34.71
C SER A 151 5.41 -22.84 -33.81
N GLY A 152 5.07 -23.19 -32.55
CA GLY A 152 5.86 -24.08 -31.71
C GLY A 152 5.59 -25.55 -32.06
N GLU A 153 6.60 -26.43 -31.88
CA GLU A 153 6.63 -27.83 -32.28
C GLU A 153 5.48 -28.72 -31.79
N ASP A 154 4.69 -28.29 -30.81
CA ASP A 154 3.43 -28.91 -30.44
C ASP A 154 2.25 -28.45 -31.33
N GLY A 155 2.40 -28.58 -32.64
CA GLY A 155 1.40 -28.28 -33.69
C GLY A 155 0.04 -28.97 -33.53
N LYS A 156 -0.35 -29.38 -32.33
CA LYS A 156 -1.64 -29.85 -31.89
C LYS A 156 -2.28 -28.83 -30.95
N LYS A 157 -2.90 -27.84 -31.56
CA LYS A 157 -4.29 -27.56 -31.28
C LYS A 157 -4.67 -27.32 -29.82
N ASN A 158 -4.64 -26.14 -29.45
CA ASN A 158 -6.01 -25.69 -29.29
C ASN A 158 -6.14 -24.46 -30.19
N GLY A 159 -6.82 -24.64 -31.32
CA GLY A 159 -7.16 -23.60 -32.30
C GLY A 159 -8.14 -22.55 -31.74
N GLN A 160 -8.02 -22.18 -30.51
CA GLN A 160 -8.34 -20.84 -30.10
C GLN A 160 -7.19 -19.98 -30.63
N LYS A 161 -7.37 -19.44 -31.86
CA LYS A 161 -6.85 -18.12 -32.15
C LYS A 161 -7.04 -17.35 -30.88
N ILE A 162 -5.94 -17.13 -30.14
CA ILE A 162 -5.90 -16.15 -29.07
C ILE A 162 -6.49 -14.94 -29.74
N THR A 163 -7.73 -14.61 -29.37
CA THR A 163 -8.59 -13.75 -30.17
C THR A 163 -7.82 -12.44 -30.28
N LEU A 164 -7.36 -12.12 -31.48
CA LEU A 164 -6.51 -10.98 -31.83
C LEU A 164 -7.03 -9.64 -31.30
N ASN A 165 -8.21 -9.61 -30.70
CA ASN A 165 -8.86 -8.43 -30.15
C ASN A 165 -8.06 -7.76 -29.03
N TYR A 166 -7.38 -8.52 -28.15
CA TYR A 166 -6.61 -7.87 -27.10
C TYR A 166 -5.21 -7.44 -27.56
N LEU A 167 -4.66 -8.06 -28.61
CA LEU A 167 -3.42 -7.60 -29.25
C LEU A 167 -3.62 -6.30 -30.05
N GLN A 168 -4.86 -5.90 -30.35
CA GLN A 168 -5.14 -4.57 -30.90
C GLN A 168 -4.93 -3.46 -29.85
N GLU A 169 -5.07 -3.76 -28.57
CA GLU A 169 -4.89 -2.79 -27.48
C GLU A 169 -3.46 -2.74 -26.94
N VAL A 170 -2.66 -3.81 -27.17
CA VAL A 170 -1.30 -3.95 -26.65
C VAL A 170 -0.37 -4.31 -27.79
N LYS A 171 0.64 -3.50 -28.02
CA LYS A 171 1.68 -3.78 -29.03
C LYS A 171 2.82 -4.58 -28.39
N LEU A 172 3.22 -5.68 -29.04
CA LEU A 172 4.42 -6.41 -28.70
C LEU A 172 5.52 -6.01 -29.68
N PHE A 173 6.71 -5.69 -29.16
CA PHE A 173 7.84 -5.30 -29.98
C PHE A 173 9.14 -5.91 -29.46
N GLY A 174 10.07 -6.17 -30.39
CA GLY A 174 11.35 -6.81 -30.14
C GLY A 174 12.54 -5.85 -30.17
N LYS A 175 13.72 -6.40 -29.96
CA LYS A 175 14.99 -5.66 -29.93
C LYS A 175 15.33 -4.96 -31.25
N ASP A 176 14.85 -5.48 -32.35
CA ASP A 176 15.01 -4.90 -33.71
C ASP A 176 14.21 -3.60 -33.91
N MET A 177 13.25 -3.32 -33.05
CA MET A 177 12.54 -2.03 -33.03
C MET A 177 13.31 -0.92 -32.27
N LEU A 178 14.40 -1.23 -31.61
CA LEU A 178 15.27 -0.23 -30.96
C LEU A 178 16.25 0.41 -31.97
N ASP A 179 15.68 0.89 -33.08
CA ASP A 179 16.29 1.76 -34.06
C ASP A 179 15.52 3.09 -34.09
N LYS A 180 16.22 4.21 -34.22
CA LYS A 180 15.61 5.54 -34.13
C LYS A 180 14.44 5.72 -35.10
N THR A 181 14.57 5.26 -36.33
CA THR A 181 13.55 5.39 -37.39
C THR A 181 12.35 4.49 -37.10
N ALA A 182 12.60 3.22 -36.79
CA ALA A 182 11.57 2.24 -36.44
C ALA A 182 10.81 2.65 -35.17
N PHE A 183 11.52 3.12 -34.14
CA PHE A 183 10.92 3.53 -32.90
C PHE A 183 10.12 4.83 -33.01
N THR A 184 10.56 5.79 -33.82
CA THR A 184 9.78 7.00 -34.12
C THR A 184 8.44 6.64 -34.79
N LYS A 185 8.43 5.68 -35.73
CA LYS A 185 7.20 5.16 -36.34
C LYS A 185 6.30 4.49 -35.30
N PHE A 186 6.89 3.68 -34.40
CA PHE A 186 6.19 3.05 -33.29
C PHE A 186 5.55 4.09 -32.34
N LEU A 187 6.26 5.17 -31.98
CA LEU A 187 5.70 6.25 -31.15
C LEU A 187 4.54 6.99 -31.85
N LYS A 188 4.57 7.14 -33.16
CA LYS A 188 3.43 7.67 -33.94
C LYS A 188 2.22 6.75 -33.84
N GLU A 189 2.40 5.45 -34.01
CA GLU A 189 1.34 4.45 -33.85
C GLU A 189 0.79 4.45 -32.39
N MET A 190 1.63 4.71 -31.41
CA MET A 190 1.25 4.85 -29.98
C MET A 190 0.68 6.22 -29.64
N GLY A 191 0.54 7.14 -30.61
CA GLY A 191 -0.05 8.46 -30.39
C GLY A 191 0.80 9.43 -29.55
N LEU A 192 2.10 9.13 -29.35
CA LEU A 192 3.04 10.00 -28.63
C LEU A 192 3.77 10.98 -29.54
N CYS A 193 3.61 10.82 -30.84
CA CYS A 193 4.07 11.73 -31.89
C CYS A 193 3.00 11.85 -32.98
N SER A 194 2.98 12.96 -33.70
CA SER A 194 2.18 13.13 -34.91
C SER A 194 3.04 13.72 -36.02
N GLU A 195 2.66 13.52 -37.28
CA GLU A 195 3.40 14.09 -38.43
C GLU A 195 3.31 15.61 -38.49
N GLU A 196 2.18 16.15 -38.08
CA GLU A 196 1.89 17.58 -38.09
C GLU A 196 2.11 18.23 -36.71
N GLU A 197 2.74 17.52 -35.75
CA GLU A 197 2.92 17.94 -34.35
C GLU A 197 1.64 18.45 -33.67
N LYS A 198 0.49 17.92 -34.09
CA LYS A 198 -0.80 18.28 -33.49
C LYS A 198 -1.00 17.54 -32.17
N PRO A 199 -1.23 18.29 -31.05
CA PRO A 199 -1.53 17.69 -29.77
C PRO A 199 -2.83 16.88 -29.80
N ASN A 200 -2.91 15.87 -28.92
CA ASN A 200 -4.14 15.14 -28.65
C ASN A 200 -5.07 15.99 -27.78
N PRO A 201 -6.23 16.44 -28.26
CA PRO A 201 -7.14 17.30 -27.49
C PRO A 201 -7.71 16.62 -26.25
N CYS A 202 -7.63 15.29 -26.16
CA CYS A 202 -8.04 14.53 -24.97
C CYS A 202 -6.97 14.48 -23.87
N PHE A 203 -5.74 14.97 -24.14
CA PHE A 203 -4.65 14.99 -23.16
C PHE A 203 -4.23 16.43 -22.86
N ASP A 204 -5.13 17.16 -22.19
CA ASP A 204 -4.96 18.54 -21.79
C ASP A 204 -3.96 18.72 -20.63
N ASP A 205 -3.63 19.97 -20.29
CA ASP A 205 -2.69 20.29 -19.22
C ASP A 205 -3.15 19.78 -17.84
N ASP A 206 -4.46 19.78 -17.54
CA ASP A 206 -4.99 19.26 -16.29
C ASP A 206 -4.77 17.75 -16.19
N LEU A 207 -5.02 17.04 -17.26
CA LEU A 207 -4.80 15.60 -17.31
C LEU A 207 -3.32 15.24 -17.24
N TYR A 208 -2.46 16.00 -17.96
CA TYR A 208 -1.01 15.85 -17.86
C TYR A 208 -0.51 16.04 -16.41
N ASP A 209 -0.93 17.09 -15.74
CA ASP A 209 -0.55 17.34 -14.34
C ASP A 209 -1.06 16.25 -13.38
N GLN A 210 -2.22 15.66 -13.67
CA GLN A 210 -2.73 14.52 -12.92
C GLN A 210 -1.82 13.30 -13.07
N PHE A 211 -1.49 12.92 -14.30
CA PHE A 211 -0.58 11.81 -14.55
C PHE A 211 0.78 12.04 -13.91
N ARG A 212 1.35 13.22 -14.09
CA ARG A 212 2.64 13.59 -13.53
C ARG A 212 2.66 13.47 -12.00
N SER A 213 1.61 13.94 -11.31
CA SER A 213 1.52 13.87 -9.86
C SER A 213 1.41 12.43 -9.34
N VAL A 214 0.83 11.52 -10.13
CA VAL A 214 0.71 10.09 -9.78
C VAL A 214 1.99 9.33 -10.11
N LEU A 215 2.62 9.61 -11.25
CA LEU A 215 3.81 8.91 -11.73
C LEU A 215 5.09 9.32 -11.00
N GLN A 216 5.14 10.54 -10.46
CA GLN A 216 6.32 11.02 -9.76
C GLN A 216 6.53 10.23 -8.45
N PRO A 217 7.68 9.55 -8.28
CA PRO A 217 7.91 8.76 -7.09
C PRO A 217 7.91 9.62 -5.83
N THR A 218 7.31 9.10 -4.76
CA THR A 218 7.42 9.70 -3.43
C THR A 218 8.82 9.51 -2.89
N GLN A 219 9.26 10.37 -1.98
CA GLN A 219 10.54 10.18 -1.28
C GLN A 219 10.55 8.85 -0.53
N HIS A 220 9.41 8.48 0.06
CA HIS A 220 9.22 7.18 0.69
C HIS A 220 9.53 5.99 -0.24
N THR A 221 9.08 6.05 -1.47
CA THR A 221 9.34 5.01 -2.49
C THR A 221 10.81 4.95 -2.86
N ILE A 222 11.45 6.12 -3.07
CA ILE A 222 12.88 6.20 -3.38
C ILE A 222 13.71 5.61 -2.23
N ASP A 223 13.41 5.98 -1.00
CA ASP A 223 14.11 5.48 0.19
C ASP A 223 13.97 3.97 0.35
N ARG A 224 12.77 3.45 0.05
CA ARG A 224 12.53 2.01 0.10
C ARG A 224 13.34 1.26 -0.96
N ALA A 225 13.39 1.77 -2.18
CA ALA A 225 14.17 1.17 -3.26
C ALA A 225 15.68 1.16 -2.98
N ASN A 226 16.16 2.13 -2.20
CA ASN A 226 17.57 2.27 -1.81
C ASN A 226 17.94 1.50 -0.53
N ARG A 227 16.98 0.86 0.15
CA ARG A 227 17.28 0.04 1.34
C ARG A 227 18.07 -1.19 0.93
N ASP A 228 19.19 -1.39 1.58
CA ASP A 228 20.00 -2.59 1.38
C ASP A 228 19.28 -3.81 1.98
N THR A 229 18.87 -4.74 1.13
CA THR A 229 18.20 -5.99 1.52
C THR A 229 19.10 -6.93 2.32
N HIS A 230 20.41 -6.71 2.33
CA HIS A 230 21.38 -7.48 3.11
C HIS A 230 21.32 -7.23 4.63
N MET A 231 20.50 -6.28 5.07
CA MET A 231 20.41 -5.86 6.47
C MET A 231 19.38 -6.58 7.33
N TYR A 232 18.66 -7.56 6.79
CA TYR A 232 17.76 -8.36 7.62
C TYR A 232 18.51 -9.08 8.71
N GLU A 233 18.01 -9.01 9.96
CA GLU A 233 18.52 -9.79 11.06
C GLU A 233 18.35 -11.30 10.79
N ARG A 234 19.15 -12.13 11.46
CA ARG A 234 19.06 -13.58 11.29
C ARG A 234 17.66 -14.13 11.52
N ASN A 235 17.01 -13.68 12.60
CA ASN A 235 15.64 -14.08 12.94
C ASN A 235 14.60 -13.59 11.89
N GLN A 236 14.79 -12.44 11.26
CA GLN A 236 13.95 -11.97 10.15
C GLN A 236 14.12 -12.87 8.93
N ARG A 237 15.35 -13.20 8.54
CA ARG A 237 15.64 -14.13 7.43
C ARG A 237 15.02 -15.50 7.66
N GLU A 238 15.14 -16.05 8.88
CA GLU A 238 14.54 -17.33 9.25
C GLU A 238 13.00 -17.31 9.15
N ILE A 239 12.34 -16.20 9.43
CA ILE A 239 10.87 -16.06 9.25
C ILE A 239 10.52 -15.96 7.77
N MET A 240 11.30 -15.24 6.95
CA MET A 240 11.04 -15.09 5.51
C MET A 240 11.12 -16.42 4.76
N GLU A 241 11.88 -17.40 5.26
CA GLU A 241 11.88 -18.76 4.72
C GLU A 241 10.57 -19.47 5.07
N SER A 242 9.79 -19.89 4.05
CA SER A 242 8.57 -20.67 4.29
C SER A 242 8.88 -22.13 4.57
N ARG A 243 8.20 -22.72 5.57
CA ARG A 243 8.39 -24.13 5.99
C ARG A 243 7.04 -24.78 6.31
N ALA A 244 6.77 -25.95 5.70
CA ALA A 244 5.54 -26.70 5.99
C ALA A 244 5.42 -27.04 7.48
N GLY A 245 4.20 -26.98 8.02
CA GLY A 245 3.88 -27.28 9.42
C GLY A 245 4.39 -26.26 10.45
N ARG A 246 5.07 -25.19 10.02
CA ARG A 246 5.60 -24.19 10.95
C ARG A 246 4.48 -23.35 11.59
N GLN A 247 4.57 -23.19 12.91
CA GLN A 247 3.71 -22.32 13.70
C GLN A 247 4.57 -21.29 14.43
N LYS A 248 4.40 -20.00 14.12
CA LYS A 248 5.24 -18.93 14.67
C LYS A 248 4.40 -17.71 15.03
N LYS A 249 4.88 -17.02 16.08
CA LYS A 249 4.38 -15.73 16.52
C LYS A 249 5.53 -14.75 16.62
N VAL A 250 5.36 -13.64 15.91
CA VAL A 250 6.39 -12.61 15.72
C VAL A 250 5.89 -11.31 16.30
N ARG A 251 6.67 -10.70 17.16
CA ARG A 251 6.43 -9.34 17.64
C ARG A 251 7.60 -8.45 17.27
N GLY A 252 7.36 -7.17 17.23
CA GLY A 252 8.43 -6.21 16.94
C GLY A 252 7.98 -4.80 17.20
N ILE A 253 8.96 -3.96 17.54
CA ILE A 253 8.74 -2.52 17.71
C ILE A 253 8.19 -1.89 16.43
N ALA A 254 7.62 -0.69 16.56
CA ALA A 254 7.18 0.07 15.40
C ALA A 254 8.33 0.28 14.39
N GLY A 255 8.06 0.04 13.11
CA GLY A 255 9.07 0.18 12.06
C GLY A 255 10.06 -0.97 11.93
N SER A 256 9.88 -2.09 12.63
CA SER A 256 10.77 -3.25 12.57
C SER A 256 10.63 -4.13 11.30
N GLY A 257 9.81 -3.72 10.33
CA GLY A 257 9.67 -4.43 9.05
C GLY A 257 8.72 -5.63 9.09
N LYS A 258 7.86 -5.80 10.10
CA LYS A 258 6.91 -6.94 10.22
C LYS A 258 6.14 -7.21 8.92
N THR A 259 5.52 -6.20 8.34
CA THR A 259 4.70 -6.33 7.12
C THR A 259 5.56 -6.65 5.89
N GLU A 260 6.78 -6.16 5.81
CA GLU A 260 7.74 -6.50 4.76
C GLU A 260 8.17 -7.97 4.84
N ILE A 261 8.46 -8.45 6.07
CA ILE A 261 8.77 -9.86 6.31
C ILE A 261 7.56 -10.76 5.97
N LEU A 262 6.35 -10.33 6.34
CA LEU A 262 5.11 -11.02 5.96
C LEU A 262 4.99 -11.15 4.44
N ALA A 263 5.23 -10.08 3.68
CA ALA A 263 5.15 -10.07 2.22
C ALA A 263 6.18 -11.02 1.59
N ASN A 264 7.43 -10.98 2.05
CA ASN A 264 8.47 -11.91 1.60
C ASN A 264 8.11 -13.38 1.91
N LEU A 265 7.60 -13.65 3.12
CA LEU A 265 7.15 -14.98 3.51
C LEU A 265 5.97 -15.46 2.65
N ALA A 266 5.03 -14.57 2.34
CA ALA A 266 3.89 -14.88 1.47
C ALA A 266 4.36 -15.36 0.09
N VAL A 267 5.27 -14.61 -0.54
CA VAL A 267 5.83 -14.96 -1.87
C VAL A 267 6.68 -16.23 -1.80
N ASN A 268 7.56 -16.35 -0.81
CA ASN A 268 8.38 -17.57 -0.63
C ASN A 268 7.51 -18.79 -0.35
N GLY A 269 6.42 -18.65 0.41
CA GLY A 269 5.44 -19.69 0.64
C GLY A 269 4.70 -20.10 -0.64
N CYS A 270 4.31 -19.14 -1.47
CA CYS A 270 3.73 -19.41 -2.78
C CYS A 270 4.66 -20.24 -3.66
N LEU A 271 5.92 -19.85 -3.76
CA LEU A 271 6.93 -20.55 -4.54
C LEU A 271 7.21 -21.96 -4.00
N ARG A 272 7.29 -22.14 -2.67
CA ARG A 272 7.45 -23.46 -2.04
C ARG A 272 6.27 -24.38 -2.35
N ILE A 273 5.05 -23.92 -2.09
CA ILE A 273 3.82 -24.73 -2.29
C ILE A 273 3.67 -25.12 -3.76
N SER A 274 4.01 -24.22 -4.69
CA SER A 274 3.96 -24.49 -6.13
C SER A 274 4.95 -25.56 -6.56
N ARG A 275 6.15 -25.60 -5.96
CA ARG A 275 7.18 -26.64 -6.24
C ARG A 275 6.78 -28.02 -5.70
N GLU A 276 6.19 -28.05 -4.49
CA GLU A 276 5.84 -29.32 -3.82
C GLU A 276 4.61 -30.02 -4.43
N LYS A 277 3.59 -29.27 -4.82
CA LYS A 277 2.25 -29.80 -5.17
C LYS A 277 1.68 -29.28 -6.49
N GLY A 278 2.51 -28.57 -7.27
CA GLY A 278 2.01 -27.84 -8.42
C GLY A 278 1.23 -26.58 -8.01
N TYR A 279 0.88 -25.78 -9.02
CA TYR A 279 0.12 -24.56 -8.78
C TYR A 279 -1.35 -24.89 -8.42
N SER A 280 -1.83 -24.26 -7.36
CA SER A 280 -3.25 -24.26 -6.99
C SER A 280 -3.67 -22.87 -6.52
N ALA A 281 -4.81 -22.41 -6.99
CA ALA A 281 -5.37 -21.13 -6.61
C ALA A 281 -5.78 -21.11 -5.12
N ASN A 282 -5.66 -19.93 -4.51
CA ASN A 282 -6.17 -19.64 -3.15
C ASN A 282 -5.61 -20.54 -2.04
N ASN A 283 -4.36 -20.95 -2.10
CA ASN A 283 -3.73 -21.77 -1.06
C ASN A 283 -3.16 -20.97 0.11
N ILE A 284 -3.03 -19.65 -0.04
CA ILE A 284 -2.45 -18.75 0.93
C ILE A 284 -3.51 -17.76 1.39
N LEU A 285 -3.70 -17.70 2.71
CA LEU A 285 -4.60 -16.74 3.35
C LEU A 285 -3.79 -15.67 4.04
N ILE A 286 -4.04 -14.40 3.70
CA ILE A 286 -3.45 -13.23 4.36
C ILE A 286 -4.60 -12.44 4.99
N LEU A 287 -4.56 -12.32 6.31
CA LEU A 287 -5.60 -11.63 7.08
C LEU A 287 -5.06 -10.36 7.72
N THR A 288 -5.85 -9.31 7.60
CA THR A 288 -5.67 -8.05 8.31
C THR A 288 -6.92 -7.72 9.12
N TYR A 289 -6.78 -6.92 10.16
CA TYR A 289 -7.96 -6.35 10.82
C TYR A 289 -8.44 -5.09 10.09
N ASN A 290 -7.51 -4.21 9.74
CA ASN A 290 -7.81 -2.94 9.08
C ASN A 290 -7.97 -3.11 7.56
N ILE A 291 -9.05 -2.55 7.00
CA ILE A 291 -9.35 -2.61 5.56
C ILE A 291 -8.24 -1.98 4.72
N THR A 292 -7.72 -0.84 5.13
CA THR A 292 -6.68 -0.12 4.38
C THR A 292 -5.35 -0.88 4.36
N LEU A 293 -5.03 -1.66 5.40
CA LEU A 293 -3.79 -2.42 5.51
C LEU A 293 -3.67 -3.50 4.42
N ARG A 294 -4.79 -4.03 3.92
CA ARG A 294 -4.83 -4.95 2.78
C ARG A 294 -4.11 -4.36 1.56
N ASN A 295 -4.38 -3.09 1.25
CA ASN A 295 -3.77 -2.41 0.13
C ASN A 295 -2.26 -2.22 0.33
N TYR A 296 -1.85 -1.90 1.55
CA TYR A 296 -0.44 -1.80 1.91
C TYR A 296 0.31 -3.13 1.76
N ILE A 297 -0.27 -4.23 2.24
CA ILE A 297 0.34 -5.57 2.09
C ILE A 297 0.41 -5.96 0.62
N HIS A 298 -0.61 -5.65 -0.19
CA HIS A 298 -0.59 -5.89 -1.63
C HIS A 298 0.61 -5.18 -2.29
N ASP A 299 0.84 -3.91 -1.95
CA ASP A 299 1.98 -3.14 -2.40
C ASP A 299 3.32 -3.76 -1.94
N GLN A 300 3.41 -4.20 -0.68
CA GLN A 300 4.61 -4.88 -0.17
C GLN A 300 4.90 -6.20 -0.90
N ILE A 301 3.90 -6.99 -1.25
CA ILE A 301 4.05 -8.23 -2.01
C ILE A 301 4.56 -7.95 -3.42
N ASN A 302 4.03 -6.93 -4.10
CA ASN A 302 4.55 -6.48 -5.40
C ASN A 302 6.04 -6.11 -5.35
N ASN A 303 6.47 -5.48 -4.26
CA ASN A 303 7.86 -5.07 -4.06
C ASN A 303 8.85 -6.24 -3.89
N VAL A 304 8.37 -7.46 -3.66
CA VAL A 304 9.25 -8.65 -3.58
C VAL A 304 9.83 -9.03 -4.95
N ARG A 305 9.19 -8.62 -6.06
CA ARG A 305 9.65 -8.77 -7.45
C ARG A 305 10.11 -10.18 -7.84
N LYS A 306 9.34 -11.18 -7.41
CA LYS A 306 9.48 -12.58 -7.86
C LYS A 306 8.27 -12.95 -8.69
N ASN A 307 8.45 -13.85 -9.66
CA ASN A 307 7.34 -14.36 -10.46
C ASN A 307 6.46 -15.30 -9.63
N PHE A 308 5.25 -14.89 -9.37
CA PHE A 308 4.23 -15.69 -8.68
C PHE A 308 2.83 -15.33 -9.21
N PRO A 309 1.87 -16.25 -9.17
CA PRO A 309 0.50 -15.96 -9.58
C PRO A 309 -0.30 -15.34 -8.42
N TRP A 310 -0.88 -14.17 -8.64
CA TRP A 310 -1.74 -13.50 -7.66
C TRP A 310 -2.94 -14.33 -7.21
N SER A 311 -3.43 -15.22 -8.06
CA SER A 311 -4.52 -16.14 -7.75
C SER A 311 -4.19 -17.17 -6.65
N ALA A 312 -2.92 -17.30 -6.25
CA ALA A 312 -2.53 -18.10 -5.09
C ALA A 312 -2.99 -17.50 -3.76
N PHE A 313 -3.21 -16.18 -3.72
CA PHE A 313 -3.48 -15.43 -2.50
C PHE A 313 -4.99 -15.15 -2.32
N THR A 314 -5.48 -15.40 -1.11
CA THR A 314 -6.73 -14.85 -0.58
C THR A 314 -6.35 -13.79 0.45
N MET A 315 -6.51 -12.51 0.12
CA MET A 315 -6.11 -11.39 0.97
C MET A 315 -7.33 -10.56 1.36
N LEU A 316 -7.72 -10.63 2.63
CA LEU A 316 -8.97 -10.07 3.13
C LEU A 316 -8.78 -9.45 4.53
N HIS A 317 -9.64 -8.50 4.89
CA HIS A 317 -9.83 -8.19 6.30
C HIS A 317 -10.69 -9.28 6.95
N TYR A 318 -10.48 -9.50 8.25
CA TYR A 318 -11.04 -10.64 8.98
C TYR A 318 -12.55 -10.84 8.77
N HIS A 319 -13.35 -9.79 8.91
CA HIS A 319 -14.81 -9.90 8.77
C HIS A 319 -15.24 -10.33 7.34
N ALA A 320 -14.60 -9.77 6.31
CA ALA A 320 -14.87 -10.18 4.94
C ALA A 320 -14.43 -11.62 4.67
N PHE A 321 -13.36 -12.08 5.31
CA PHE A 321 -12.94 -13.47 5.23
C PHE A 321 -14.02 -14.41 5.80
N ILE A 322 -14.51 -14.13 7.01
CA ILE A 322 -15.59 -14.91 7.62
C ILE A 322 -16.85 -14.88 6.75
N ASP A 323 -17.27 -13.71 6.27
CA ASP A 323 -18.45 -13.56 5.41
C ASP A 323 -18.34 -14.39 4.13
N GLN A 324 -17.19 -14.32 3.44
CA GLN A 324 -16.96 -15.08 2.21
C GLN A 324 -16.85 -16.59 2.47
N TYR A 325 -16.15 -16.97 3.53
CA TYR A 325 -15.98 -18.38 3.87
C TYR A 325 -17.33 -19.02 4.22
N TRP A 326 -18.14 -18.33 5.05
CA TRP A 326 -19.47 -18.79 5.42
C TRP A 326 -20.37 -18.97 4.20
N GLY A 327 -20.47 -17.95 3.35
CA GLY A 327 -21.31 -18.01 2.15
C GLY A 327 -20.85 -19.03 1.11
N LYS A 328 -19.55 -19.28 1.00
CA LYS A 328 -18.99 -20.12 -0.06
C LYS A 328 -18.78 -21.58 0.33
N TYR A 329 -18.42 -21.85 1.58
CA TYR A 329 -17.97 -23.17 2.04
C TYR A 329 -18.81 -23.76 3.16
N LEU A 330 -19.52 -22.96 3.94
CA LEU A 330 -20.42 -23.39 5.02
C LEU A 330 -21.90 -23.22 4.65
N GLY A 331 -22.23 -23.23 3.34
CA GLY A 331 -23.60 -23.11 2.83
C GLY A 331 -24.50 -24.19 3.40
N GLY A 332 -25.69 -23.78 3.90
CA GLY A 332 -26.64 -24.67 4.55
C GLY A 332 -26.66 -24.60 6.07
N CYS A 333 -25.64 -24.03 6.72
CA CYS A 333 -25.65 -23.76 8.15
C CYS A 333 -26.33 -22.42 8.43
N GLN A 334 -27.22 -22.37 9.44
CA GLN A 334 -27.85 -21.11 9.84
C GLN A 334 -26.82 -20.22 10.52
N ARG A 335 -26.61 -19.01 9.99
CA ARG A 335 -25.68 -18.03 10.54
C ARG A 335 -26.31 -17.31 11.73
N PRO A 336 -25.60 -17.15 12.86
CA PRO A 336 -26.12 -16.40 14.00
C PRO A 336 -26.47 -14.94 13.66
N TYR A 337 -27.54 -14.42 14.23
CA TYR A 337 -27.92 -13.01 14.11
C TYR A 337 -27.07 -12.11 15.00
N ASP A 338 -26.63 -12.61 16.17
CA ASP A 338 -25.75 -11.89 17.07
C ASP A 338 -24.44 -11.50 16.38
N PHE A 339 -24.06 -10.24 16.48
CA PHE A 339 -22.90 -9.70 15.76
C PHE A 339 -21.60 -10.38 16.18
N ASP A 340 -21.39 -10.62 17.46
CA ASP A 340 -20.15 -11.24 17.93
C ASP A 340 -20.07 -12.70 17.52
N GLN A 341 -21.16 -13.43 17.59
CA GLN A 341 -21.24 -14.84 17.15
C GLN A 341 -21.18 -14.99 15.63
N ARG A 342 -21.67 -14.00 14.88
CA ARG A 342 -21.66 -13.98 13.41
C ARG A 342 -20.25 -14.08 12.81
N TYR A 343 -19.25 -13.59 13.51
CA TYR A 343 -17.86 -13.58 13.05
C TYR A 343 -17.00 -14.65 13.73
N ILE A 344 -17.62 -15.69 14.27
CA ILE A 344 -16.98 -16.87 14.83
C ILE A 344 -17.46 -18.08 14.07
N PHE A 345 -16.55 -18.99 13.67
CA PHE A 345 -16.98 -20.26 13.11
C PHE A 345 -17.56 -21.17 14.21
N PRO A 346 -18.73 -21.79 13.94
CA PRO A 346 -19.35 -22.66 14.91
C PRO A 346 -18.51 -23.93 15.14
N ASP A 347 -18.81 -24.65 16.20
CA ASP A 347 -18.27 -25.98 16.43
C ASP A 347 -18.93 -26.98 15.48
N LEU A 348 -18.28 -27.19 14.36
CA LEU A 348 -18.66 -28.15 13.32
C LEU A 348 -17.56 -29.19 13.17
N PRO A 349 -17.91 -30.42 12.71
CA PRO A 349 -16.93 -31.43 12.34
C PRO A 349 -15.91 -30.88 11.33
N GLU A 350 -14.67 -31.39 11.38
CA GLU A 350 -13.59 -30.89 10.50
C GLU A 350 -13.93 -31.00 9.01
N GLU A 351 -14.74 -32.00 8.63
CA GLU A 351 -15.18 -32.23 7.26
C GLU A 351 -16.00 -31.05 6.69
N CYS A 352 -16.68 -30.29 7.55
CA CYS A 352 -17.44 -29.12 7.15
C CYS A 352 -16.52 -27.99 6.67
N PHE A 353 -15.26 -27.99 7.10
CA PHE A 353 -14.24 -27.00 6.68
C PHE A 353 -13.49 -27.51 5.44
N SER A 354 -14.20 -27.68 4.33
CA SER A 354 -13.69 -28.29 3.09
C SER A 354 -12.51 -27.52 2.48
N LYS A 355 -12.47 -26.19 2.67
CA LYS A 355 -11.35 -25.35 2.20
C LYS A 355 -10.36 -25.12 3.34
N LYS A 356 -9.16 -25.67 3.20
CA LYS A 356 -8.02 -25.46 4.09
C LYS A 356 -6.91 -24.70 3.37
N TYR A 357 -6.16 -23.87 4.11
CA TYR A 357 -5.06 -23.09 3.58
C TYR A 357 -3.71 -23.70 3.99
N LYS A 358 -2.76 -23.75 3.06
CA LYS A 358 -1.39 -24.26 3.29
C LYS A 358 -0.48 -23.24 3.98
N LEU A 359 -0.81 -21.96 3.87
CA LEU A 359 -0.13 -20.88 4.55
C LEU A 359 -1.17 -19.86 5.01
N ILE A 360 -1.13 -19.51 6.30
CA ILE A 360 -1.94 -18.45 6.89
C ILE A 360 -1.03 -17.41 7.52
N LEU A 361 -1.17 -16.16 7.10
CA LEU A 361 -0.44 -15.01 7.63
C LEU A 361 -1.45 -14.02 8.22
N VAL A 362 -1.23 -13.62 9.47
CA VAL A 362 -2.13 -12.68 10.17
C VAL A 362 -1.30 -11.49 10.63
N ASP A 363 -1.63 -10.30 10.12
CA ASP A 363 -1.00 -9.06 10.56
C ASP A 363 -1.83 -8.36 11.64
N GLU A 364 -1.16 -7.59 12.52
CA GLU A 364 -1.74 -6.82 13.62
C GLU A 364 -2.62 -7.68 14.55
N ILE A 365 -2.11 -8.86 14.97
CA ILE A 365 -2.84 -9.84 15.79
C ILE A 365 -3.41 -9.27 17.09
N GLN A 366 -2.83 -8.19 17.64
CA GLN A 366 -3.33 -7.52 18.84
C GLN A 366 -4.71 -6.89 18.68
N ASP A 367 -5.21 -6.76 17.42
CA ASP A 367 -6.55 -6.24 17.12
C ASP A 367 -7.63 -7.34 17.12
N TYR A 368 -7.23 -8.63 17.25
CA TYR A 368 -8.13 -9.76 17.15
C TYR A 368 -8.66 -10.20 18.52
N LYS A 369 -9.91 -10.65 18.57
CA LYS A 369 -10.47 -11.38 19.71
C LYS A 369 -9.95 -12.81 19.72
N LYS A 370 -9.90 -13.44 20.89
CA LYS A 370 -9.47 -14.83 21.07
C LYS A 370 -10.27 -15.79 20.20
N GLU A 371 -11.58 -15.66 20.20
CA GLU A 371 -12.52 -16.50 19.45
C GLU A 371 -12.31 -16.37 17.91
N TRP A 372 -11.85 -15.22 17.46
CA TRP A 372 -11.51 -15.01 16.05
C TRP A 372 -10.22 -15.74 15.67
N VAL A 373 -9.25 -15.76 16.56
CA VAL A 373 -8.02 -16.54 16.37
C VAL A 373 -8.34 -18.03 16.31
N GLU A 374 -9.20 -18.53 17.19
CA GLU A 374 -9.66 -19.93 17.14
C GLU A 374 -10.36 -20.28 15.82
N SER A 375 -11.16 -19.37 15.27
CA SER A 375 -11.79 -19.54 13.96
C SER A 375 -10.76 -19.65 12.83
N ILE A 376 -9.67 -18.86 12.89
CA ILE A 376 -8.58 -18.93 11.90
C ILE A 376 -7.92 -20.32 11.91
N TRP A 377 -7.71 -20.90 13.08
CA TRP A 377 -7.10 -22.23 13.20
C TRP A 377 -7.94 -23.34 12.56
N LYS A 378 -9.28 -23.21 12.52
CA LYS A 378 -10.17 -24.21 11.91
C LYS A 378 -9.95 -24.37 10.40
N VAL A 379 -9.37 -23.38 9.73
CA VAL A 379 -9.13 -23.39 8.27
C VAL A 379 -7.65 -23.62 7.89
N LEU A 380 -6.78 -23.92 8.85
CA LEU A 380 -5.41 -24.34 8.58
C LEU A 380 -5.35 -25.78 8.09
N ALA A 381 -4.60 -26.06 7.04
CA ALA A 381 -4.35 -27.43 6.58
C ALA A 381 -3.51 -28.21 7.62
N PRO A 382 -3.61 -29.56 7.69
CA PRO A 382 -2.86 -30.35 8.68
C PRO A 382 -1.33 -30.13 8.63
N ASP A 383 -0.77 -29.97 7.43
CA ASP A 383 0.65 -29.64 7.17
C ASP A 383 0.86 -28.14 6.91
N GLY A 384 -0.14 -27.32 7.27
CA GLY A 384 -0.15 -25.89 6.99
C GLY A 384 0.83 -25.10 7.88
N GLU A 385 1.32 -24.01 7.31
CA GLU A 385 2.14 -23.03 8.02
C GLU A 385 1.26 -21.88 8.48
N ILE A 386 1.43 -21.42 9.74
CA ILE A 386 0.75 -20.23 10.27
C ILE A 386 1.72 -19.31 10.99
N VAL A 387 1.66 -18.01 10.67
CA VAL A 387 2.49 -17.00 11.31
C VAL A 387 1.65 -15.77 11.68
N PHE A 388 1.72 -15.39 12.95
CA PHE A 388 1.08 -14.20 13.51
C PHE A 388 2.11 -13.09 13.69
N PHE A 389 1.76 -11.87 13.28
CA PHE A 389 2.57 -10.66 13.46
C PHE A 389 1.82 -9.65 14.33
N GLY A 390 2.51 -9.02 15.29
CA GLY A 390 1.89 -8.04 16.17
C GLY A 390 2.82 -7.11 16.92
N ASP A 391 2.18 -6.13 17.59
CA ASP A 391 2.80 -5.16 18.50
C ASP A 391 1.77 -4.80 19.58
N GLU A 392 1.96 -5.29 20.78
CA GLU A 392 1.02 -5.10 21.90
C GLU A 392 0.80 -3.64 22.25
N LYS A 393 1.78 -2.76 22.02
CA LYS A 393 1.68 -1.31 22.31
C LYS A 393 0.77 -0.57 21.33
N GLN A 394 0.39 -1.22 20.25
CA GLN A 394 -0.55 -0.71 19.26
C GLN A 394 -1.95 -1.35 19.41
N ASN A 395 -2.32 -1.79 20.59
CA ASN A 395 -3.66 -2.33 20.91
C ASN A 395 -4.70 -1.19 21.05
N VAL A 396 -4.99 -0.53 19.95
CA VAL A 396 -5.88 0.64 19.89
C VAL A 396 -7.35 0.31 20.14
N TYR A 397 -7.71 -0.98 20.17
CA TYR A 397 -9.08 -1.46 20.42
C TYR A 397 -9.27 -2.06 21.80
N ASP A 398 -8.27 -1.97 22.68
CA ASP A 398 -8.29 -2.52 24.04
C ASP A 398 -8.74 -4.00 24.09
N ARG A 399 -8.15 -4.80 23.20
CA ARG A 399 -8.42 -6.23 23.16
C ARG A 399 -7.79 -6.92 24.37
N ALA A 400 -8.49 -7.91 24.91
CA ALA A 400 -7.97 -8.76 25.95
C ALA A 400 -6.68 -9.47 25.48
N MET A 401 -5.68 -9.47 26.35
CA MET A 401 -4.38 -10.11 26.12
C MET A 401 -4.14 -11.19 27.15
N ASP A 402 -3.44 -12.24 26.73
CA ASP A 402 -2.98 -13.29 27.64
C ASP A 402 -1.84 -12.79 28.52
N GLU A 403 -1.86 -13.16 29.80
CA GLU A 403 -0.73 -12.97 30.70
C GLU A 403 0.27 -14.10 30.50
N SER A 404 1.46 -13.78 30.01
CA SER A 404 2.59 -14.71 29.94
C SER A 404 3.57 -14.43 31.08
N LYS A 405 4.12 -15.48 31.68
CA LYS A 405 5.23 -15.36 32.63
C LYS A 405 6.55 -15.47 31.85
N ILE A 406 7.41 -14.48 32.00
CA ILE A 406 8.79 -14.53 31.51
C ILE A 406 9.71 -14.72 32.68
N GLU A 407 10.53 -15.76 32.66
CA GLU A 407 11.59 -15.98 33.61
C GLU A 407 12.84 -15.19 33.16
N GLU A 408 13.13 -14.10 33.82
CA GLU A 408 14.40 -13.40 33.74
C GLU A 408 15.25 -13.73 34.96
N LYS A 409 16.56 -13.78 34.79
CA LYS A 409 17.58 -14.09 35.83
C LYS A 409 17.16 -13.62 37.23
N ASN A 410 16.38 -14.45 37.99
CA ASN A 410 15.89 -14.28 39.33
C ASN A 410 14.55 -13.56 39.57
N ALA A 411 13.73 -13.28 38.53
CA ALA A 411 12.39 -12.72 38.72
C ALA A 411 11.40 -13.27 37.67
N VAL A 412 10.22 -13.66 38.13
CA VAL A 412 9.10 -13.98 37.21
C VAL A 412 8.31 -12.70 36.98
N ARG A 413 8.37 -12.21 35.73
CA ARG A 413 7.62 -11.02 35.30
C ARG A 413 6.38 -11.43 34.50
N LYS A 414 5.24 -10.83 34.83
CA LYS A 414 4.01 -10.97 34.06
C LYS A 414 4.04 -9.97 32.88
N VAL A 415 3.86 -10.44 31.68
CA VAL A 415 3.73 -9.61 30.46
C VAL A 415 2.44 -9.93 29.72
N LYS A 416 1.81 -8.91 29.18
CA LYS A 416 0.58 -9.05 28.39
C LYS A 416 0.94 -9.21 26.91
N ARG A 417 0.44 -10.25 26.27
CA ARG A 417 0.68 -10.57 24.84
C ARG A 417 -0.63 -10.95 24.15
N PRO A 418 -0.77 -10.66 22.83
CA PRO A 418 -1.92 -11.12 22.07
C PRO A 418 -2.05 -12.65 22.08
N TYR A 419 -3.28 -13.13 22.12
CA TYR A 419 -3.57 -14.56 22.04
C TYR A 419 -3.26 -15.11 20.64
N THR A 420 -2.62 -16.28 20.54
CA THR A 420 -2.29 -16.93 19.25
C THR A 420 -2.50 -18.43 19.22
N LYS A 421 -2.81 -19.07 20.37
CA LYS A 421 -2.83 -20.54 20.57
C LYS A 421 -1.46 -21.22 20.39
N ILE A 422 -0.39 -20.50 20.01
CA ILE A 422 0.96 -21.04 19.85
C ILE A 422 1.68 -20.96 21.20
N PRO A 423 2.19 -22.07 21.73
CA PRO A 423 2.96 -22.06 22.98
C PRO A 423 4.33 -21.41 22.83
N GLY A 424 5.02 -21.19 23.93
CA GLY A 424 6.42 -20.74 23.94
C GLY A 424 6.60 -19.22 23.66
N ASN A 425 7.82 -18.84 23.36
CA ASN A 425 8.24 -17.46 23.24
C ASN A 425 7.91 -16.84 21.89
N TRP A 426 7.71 -15.52 21.88
CA TRP A 426 7.60 -14.72 20.66
C TRP A 426 8.98 -14.49 20.03
N THR A 427 9.08 -14.59 18.71
CA THR A 427 10.23 -14.06 17.98
C THR A 427 10.15 -12.54 17.99
N PHE A 428 11.19 -11.84 18.48
CA PHE A 428 11.18 -10.41 18.66
C PHE A 428 12.11 -9.67 17.70
N PHE A 429 11.55 -8.70 16.95
CA PHE A 429 12.30 -7.79 16.10
C PHE A 429 12.60 -6.49 16.84
N LYS A 430 13.85 -6.28 17.20
CA LYS A 430 14.29 -5.22 18.12
C LYS A 430 14.66 -3.91 17.45
N LYS A 431 14.98 -3.92 16.13
CA LYS A 431 15.49 -2.76 15.41
C LYS A 431 14.39 -2.09 14.60
N THR A 432 14.42 -0.76 14.52
CA THR A 432 13.59 -0.03 13.57
C THR A 432 14.43 0.40 12.37
N TYR A 433 13.82 0.29 11.19
CA TYR A 433 14.41 0.72 9.91
C TYR A 433 13.67 1.92 9.32
N ARG A 434 12.69 2.42 10.05
CA ARG A 434 11.71 3.41 9.56
C ARG A 434 11.87 4.77 10.21
N ILE A 435 11.87 4.78 11.53
CA ILE A 435 11.68 5.98 12.34
C ILE A 435 13.04 6.62 12.57
N ASN A 436 13.20 7.93 12.28
CA ASN A 436 14.43 8.62 12.59
C ASN A 436 14.68 8.73 14.11
N ASN A 437 15.90 9.04 14.52
CA ASN A 437 16.30 9.06 15.93
C ASN A 437 15.53 10.11 16.75
N GLU A 438 15.12 11.23 16.16
CA GLU A 438 14.37 12.28 16.83
C GLU A 438 12.96 11.84 17.20
N ILE A 439 12.26 11.18 16.26
CA ILE A 439 10.92 10.63 16.50
C ILE A 439 11.02 9.39 17.41
N ALA A 440 12.06 8.57 17.23
CA ALA A 440 12.32 7.43 18.12
C ALA A 440 12.53 7.88 19.57
N GLY A 441 13.29 8.98 19.79
CA GLY A 441 13.47 9.59 21.10
C GLY A 441 12.15 10.04 21.72
N LEU A 442 11.28 10.69 20.95
CA LEU A 442 9.95 11.11 21.39
C LEU A 442 9.06 9.90 21.76
N ALA A 443 9.05 8.87 20.90
CA ALA A 443 8.28 7.64 21.16
C ALA A 443 8.81 6.86 22.39
N ASN A 444 10.13 6.89 22.64
CA ASN A 444 10.73 6.32 23.86
C ASN A 444 10.31 7.08 25.11
N ALA A 445 10.35 8.42 25.07
CA ALA A 445 9.88 9.25 26.17
C ALA A 445 8.38 9.01 26.44
N PHE A 446 7.58 8.88 25.37
CA PHE A 446 6.15 8.58 25.49
C PHE A 446 5.89 7.23 26.18
N GLN A 447 6.64 6.18 25.83
CA GLN A 447 6.54 4.89 26.51
C GLN A 447 6.87 5.01 28.00
N GLN A 448 7.92 5.75 28.35
CA GLN A 448 8.34 5.91 29.75
C GLN A 448 7.30 6.65 30.59
N GLU A 449 6.57 7.61 30.02
CA GLU A 449 5.58 8.41 30.72
C GLU A 449 4.20 7.73 30.78
N PHE A 450 3.69 7.28 29.62
CA PHE A 450 2.31 6.82 29.50
C PHE A 450 2.15 5.29 29.57
N PHE A 451 3.21 4.52 29.28
CA PHE A 451 3.15 3.04 29.25
C PHE A 451 3.86 2.35 30.41
N LYS A 452 4.41 3.10 31.35
CA LYS A 452 5.23 2.58 32.46
C LYS A 452 4.62 1.39 33.23
N ASN A 453 3.29 1.39 33.40
CA ASN A 453 2.57 0.34 34.10
C ASN A 453 1.71 -0.57 33.21
N LYS A 454 1.73 -0.33 31.89
CA LYS A 454 0.90 -1.08 30.93
C LYS A 454 1.71 -2.11 30.15
N TYR A 455 2.87 -1.71 29.67
CA TYR A 455 3.68 -2.51 28.76
C TYR A 455 5.15 -2.53 29.18
N GLU A 456 5.87 -3.52 28.67
CA GLU A 456 7.31 -3.57 28.81
C GLU A 456 7.95 -2.42 28.00
N TYR A 457 8.90 -1.70 28.63
CA TYR A 457 9.66 -0.68 27.93
C TYR A 457 10.58 -1.34 26.90
N GLU A 458 10.49 -0.94 25.65
CA GLU A 458 11.33 -1.41 24.57
C GLU A 458 11.90 -0.19 23.84
N LYS A 459 13.22 -0.03 23.96
CA LYS A 459 13.92 1.08 23.32
C LYS A 459 13.80 0.99 21.80
N ILE A 460 13.29 2.03 21.19
CA ILE A 460 13.29 2.20 19.74
C ILE A 460 14.61 2.85 19.35
N GLU A 461 15.43 2.12 18.60
CA GLU A 461 16.69 2.63 18.06
C GLU A 461 16.69 2.46 16.54
N ASN A 462 16.95 3.54 15.81
CA ASN A 462 17.17 3.47 14.37
C ASN A 462 18.54 2.85 14.10
N TYR A 463 18.56 1.85 13.25
CA TYR A 463 19.79 1.14 12.87
C TYR A 463 20.58 1.84 11.77
N HIS A 464 19.93 2.74 11.03
CA HIS A 464 20.59 3.56 10.00
C HIS A 464 20.68 5.01 10.47
N PRO A 465 21.89 5.52 10.75
CA PRO A 465 22.06 6.95 10.90
C PRO A 465 21.67 7.61 9.57
N ASN A 466 20.77 8.58 9.66
CA ASN A 466 20.14 9.22 8.52
C ASN A 466 21.16 9.73 7.51
N LEU A 467 21.02 9.27 6.29
CA LEU A 467 21.53 9.91 5.07
C LEU A 467 20.68 11.15 4.67
N PHE A 468 19.71 11.57 5.53
CA PHE A 468 18.67 12.52 5.16
C PHE A 468 18.85 13.88 5.85
N GLU A 469 18.25 14.90 5.22
CA GLU A 469 18.11 16.25 5.75
C GLU A 469 17.55 16.23 7.18
N LYS A 470 17.88 17.25 7.97
CA LYS A 470 17.53 17.34 9.39
C LYS A 470 16.04 17.04 9.62
N PRO A 471 15.71 15.96 10.34
CA PRO A 471 14.32 15.65 10.68
C PRO A 471 13.73 16.78 11.50
N GLU A 472 12.47 17.08 11.30
CA GLU A 472 11.81 18.20 11.95
C GLU A 472 10.68 17.74 12.84
N LYS A 473 10.69 18.27 14.07
CA LYS A 473 9.57 18.13 15.02
C LYS A 473 9.06 19.52 15.34
N ARG A 474 7.75 19.74 15.18
CA ARG A 474 7.10 21.00 15.56
C ARG A 474 5.88 20.71 16.40
N TYR A 475 5.69 21.47 17.47
CA TYR A 475 4.51 21.41 18.31
C TYR A 475 3.81 22.77 18.31
N TYR A 476 2.49 22.72 18.06
CA TYR A 476 1.59 23.86 18.07
C TYR A 476 0.43 23.58 19.03
N TYR A 477 0.05 24.54 19.83
CA TYR A 477 -1.12 24.47 20.70
C TYR A 477 -2.14 25.52 20.26
N MET A 478 -3.42 25.14 20.28
CA MET A 478 -4.57 25.99 19.96
C MET A 478 -5.66 25.71 21.01
N ASP A 479 -6.27 26.74 21.59
CA ASP A 479 -7.42 26.56 22.47
C ASP A 479 -8.65 26.03 21.72
N LYS A 480 -8.83 26.51 20.49
CA LYS A 480 -9.93 26.10 19.59
C LYS A 480 -9.40 25.93 18.18
N ILE A 481 -10.02 25.04 17.41
CA ILE A 481 -9.62 24.78 16.02
C ILE A 481 -9.73 26.04 15.16
N ASN A 482 -8.65 26.40 14.48
CA ASN A 482 -8.60 27.36 13.40
C ASN A 482 -8.12 26.67 12.11
N VAL A 483 -9.05 26.17 11.32
CA VAL A 483 -8.76 25.41 10.10
C VAL A 483 -7.97 26.24 9.08
N SER A 484 -8.22 27.56 9.03
CA SER A 484 -7.52 28.46 8.10
C SER A 484 -6.04 28.57 8.43
N GLU A 485 -5.68 28.69 9.71
CA GLU A 485 -4.28 28.70 10.16
C GLU A 485 -3.60 27.36 9.94
N ILE A 486 -4.28 26.24 10.21
CA ILE A 486 -3.74 24.90 9.94
C ILE A 486 -3.40 24.73 8.45
N VAL A 487 -4.28 25.19 7.56
CA VAL A 487 -4.04 25.08 6.11
C VAL A 487 -2.92 26.02 5.65
N LYS A 488 -2.82 27.23 6.19
CA LYS A 488 -1.70 28.14 5.92
C LYS A 488 -0.36 27.53 6.38
N LEU A 489 -0.33 26.98 7.58
CA LEU A 489 0.84 26.27 8.12
C LEU A 489 1.27 25.11 7.21
N PHE A 490 0.33 24.28 6.78
CA PHE A 490 0.57 23.20 5.83
C PHE A 490 1.20 23.69 4.53
N GLN A 491 0.68 24.78 3.94
CA GLN A 491 1.22 25.36 2.71
C GLN A 491 2.63 25.89 2.90
N SER A 492 2.90 26.55 4.04
CA SER A 492 4.23 27.05 4.39
C SER A 492 5.24 25.91 4.49
N ILE A 493 4.94 24.85 5.26
CA ILE A 493 5.82 23.69 5.40
C ILE A 493 6.06 23.02 4.05
N ARG A 494 5.02 22.83 3.25
CA ARG A 494 5.12 22.22 1.93
C ARG A 494 6.07 23.00 1.00
N ARG A 495 5.96 24.33 0.99
CA ARG A 495 6.84 25.21 0.17
C ARG A 495 8.27 25.22 0.67
N GLN A 496 8.48 25.42 1.97
CA GLN A 496 9.82 25.47 2.59
C GLN A 496 10.62 24.19 2.35
N LYS A 497 9.96 23.04 2.41
CA LYS A 497 10.60 21.74 2.26
C LYS A 497 10.41 21.11 0.87
N GLN A 498 9.75 21.79 -0.05
CA GLN A 498 9.45 21.30 -1.41
C GLN A 498 8.80 19.91 -1.42
N LEU A 499 7.88 19.66 -0.46
CA LEU A 499 7.28 18.33 -0.27
C LEU A 499 6.26 18.00 -1.36
N ASN A 500 6.31 16.77 -1.83
CA ASN A 500 5.29 16.21 -2.69
C ASN A 500 3.98 15.99 -1.88
N PRO A 501 2.79 16.32 -2.42
CA PRO A 501 1.52 16.00 -1.79
C PRO A 501 1.37 14.53 -1.39
N ASN A 502 1.96 13.62 -2.16
CA ASN A 502 1.97 12.19 -1.84
C ASN A 502 2.73 11.86 -0.54
N ASP A 503 3.70 12.67 -0.14
CA ASP A 503 4.53 12.45 1.06
C ASP A 503 3.92 13.06 2.33
N MET A 504 2.70 13.63 2.24
CA MET A 504 2.05 14.36 3.34
C MET A 504 0.71 13.76 3.75
N CYS A 505 0.49 13.68 5.06
CA CYS A 505 -0.76 13.21 5.63
C CYS A 505 -1.22 14.03 6.83
N PHE A 506 -2.53 14.27 6.94
CA PHE A 506 -3.17 14.67 8.17
C PHE A 506 -3.73 13.43 8.87
N LEU A 507 -3.37 13.24 10.13
CA LEU A 507 -3.86 12.17 10.98
C LEU A 507 -4.65 12.76 12.16
N GLY A 508 -5.92 12.45 12.27
CA GLY A 508 -6.76 12.87 13.39
C GLY A 508 -7.09 11.73 14.34
N LEU A 509 -7.29 12.05 15.61
CA LEU A 509 -7.86 11.12 16.57
C LEU A 509 -9.35 10.90 16.27
N SER A 510 -10.04 11.92 15.76
CA SER A 510 -11.43 11.90 15.31
C SER A 510 -11.59 12.29 13.83
N VAL A 511 -12.76 11.98 13.22
CA VAL A 511 -13.05 12.37 11.83
C VAL A 511 -13.37 13.85 11.70
N LYS A 512 -14.01 14.46 12.70
CA LYS A 512 -14.58 15.81 12.64
C LYS A 512 -13.58 16.85 12.15
N ASN A 513 -12.45 17.00 12.84
CA ASN A 513 -11.49 18.05 12.54
C ASN A 513 -10.73 17.81 11.24
N VAL A 514 -10.36 16.57 10.92
CA VAL A 514 -9.69 16.26 9.65
C VAL A 514 -10.61 16.42 8.44
N ARG A 515 -11.94 16.25 8.61
CA ARG A 515 -12.95 16.49 7.56
C ARG A 515 -13.08 17.98 7.23
N LEU A 516 -13.07 18.85 8.24
CA LEU A 516 -13.06 20.31 8.04
C LEU A 516 -11.76 20.79 7.35
N ILE A 517 -10.62 20.18 7.70
CA ILE A 517 -9.35 20.46 7.05
C ILE A 517 -9.39 20.00 5.57
N ASP A 518 -9.94 18.81 5.28
CA ASP A 518 -10.14 18.32 3.92
C ASP A 518 -10.93 19.29 3.06
N GLU A 519 -12.07 19.73 3.57
CA GLU A 519 -12.93 20.72 2.88
C GLU A 519 -12.15 21.98 2.52
N LYS A 520 -11.41 22.53 3.48
CA LYS A 520 -10.66 23.77 3.30
C LYS A 520 -9.50 23.60 2.30
N LEU A 521 -8.77 22.48 2.35
CA LEU A 521 -7.71 22.16 1.38
C LEU A 521 -8.27 22.08 -0.05
N ARG A 522 -9.41 21.44 -0.24
CA ARG A 522 -10.04 21.33 -1.57
C ARG A 522 -10.56 22.67 -2.08
N LYS A 523 -11.27 23.43 -1.24
CA LYS A 523 -11.94 24.68 -1.65
C LYS A 523 -10.97 25.85 -1.82
N LEU A 524 -10.04 26.06 -0.89
CA LEU A 524 -9.12 27.21 -0.92
C LEU A 524 -7.82 26.94 -1.67
N CYS A 525 -7.23 25.77 -1.47
CA CYS A 525 -5.93 25.46 -2.06
C CYS A 525 -6.05 24.73 -3.39
N ARG A 526 -7.26 24.35 -3.81
CA ARG A 526 -7.52 23.53 -4.99
C ARG A 526 -6.69 22.25 -5.02
N LEU A 527 -6.33 21.74 -3.84
CA LEU A 527 -5.55 20.52 -3.70
C LEU A 527 -6.46 19.31 -3.79
N ARG A 528 -5.98 18.28 -4.48
CA ARG A 528 -6.61 16.97 -4.46
C ARG A 528 -6.26 16.28 -3.15
N THR A 529 -7.27 15.66 -2.55
CA THR A 529 -7.15 14.93 -1.29
C THR A 529 -7.67 13.50 -1.43
N ARG A 530 -7.12 12.59 -0.64
CA ARG A 530 -7.63 11.22 -0.48
C ARG A 530 -7.96 10.99 0.98
N THR A 531 -9.21 10.61 1.26
CA THR A 531 -9.72 10.45 2.62
C THR A 531 -10.16 9.01 2.91
N THR A 532 -10.17 8.62 4.18
CA THR A 532 -10.76 7.36 4.67
C THR A 532 -12.20 7.55 5.20
N PHE A 533 -12.75 8.73 5.03
CA PHE A 533 -14.05 9.17 5.52
C PHE A 533 -14.77 10.01 4.46
N GLU A 534 -16.05 10.30 4.69
CA GLU A 534 -16.90 11.15 3.86
C GLU A 534 -16.42 12.60 3.86
N THR A 535 -16.75 13.34 2.79
CA THR A 535 -16.52 14.80 2.74
C THR A 535 -17.54 15.55 3.59
N GLU A 536 -17.23 16.82 3.95
CA GLU A 536 -18.15 17.64 4.75
C GLU A 536 -19.46 17.86 4.03
N GLU A 537 -19.44 18.06 2.71
CA GLU A 537 -20.65 18.23 1.89
C GLU A 537 -21.57 17.00 1.98
N VAL A 538 -21.01 15.81 1.85
CA VAL A 538 -21.76 14.54 1.97
C VAL A 538 -22.27 14.35 3.40
N PHE A 539 -21.46 14.65 4.41
CA PHE A 539 -21.87 14.55 5.80
C PHE A 539 -23.06 15.46 6.11
N GLN A 540 -23.04 16.70 5.63
CA GLN A 540 -24.15 17.66 5.82
C GLN A 540 -25.39 17.26 5.03
N SER A 541 -25.25 16.77 3.79
CA SER A 541 -26.39 16.31 2.98
C SER A 541 -27.13 15.13 3.59
N LEU A 542 -26.43 14.29 4.35
CA LEU A 542 -27.03 13.14 5.04
C LEU A 542 -27.58 13.46 6.43
N LYS A 543 -27.46 14.70 6.92
CA LYS A 543 -27.77 15.05 8.32
C LYS A 543 -29.23 14.72 8.73
N SER A 544 -30.17 14.88 7.83
CA SER A 544 -31.59 14.57 8.04
C SER A 544 -32.03 13.21 7.48
N ASN A 545 -31.11 12.41 6.93
CA ASN A 545 -31.49 11.12 6.32
C ASN A 545 -31.66 10.04 7.41
N PRO A 546 -32.79 9.33 7.47
CA PRO A 546 -33.06 8.30 8.47
C PRO A 546 -32.06 7.11 8.37
N CYS A 547 -31.50 6.85 7.17
CA CYS A 547 -30.49 5.81 6.94
C CYS A 547 -29.05 6.34 7.04
N ARG A 548 -28.84 7.54 7.59
CA ARG A 548 -27.54 8.23 7.65
C ARG A 548 -26.41 7.32 8.12
N LYS A 549 -26.59 6.59 9.21
CA LYS A 549 -25.56 5.70 9.78
C LYS A 549 -25.09 4.65 8.79
N ILE A 550 -26.03 3.93 8.17
CA ILE A 550 -25.73 2.87 7.19
C ILE A 550 -24.99 3.46 5.98
N LEU A 551 -25.48 4.59 5.46
CA LEU A 551 -24.86 5.25 4.31
C LEU A 551 -23.46 5.77 4.62
N LEU A 552 -23.24 6.38 5.78
CA LEU A 552 -21.91 6.83 6.21
C LEU A 552 -20.93 5.65 6.37
N ASP A 553 -21.37 4.55 6.97
CA ASP A 553 -20.54 3.34 7.13
C ASP A 553 -20.18 2.73 5.77
N GLU A 554 -21.10 2.70 4.82
CA GLU A 554 -20.85 2.23 3.46
C GLU A 554 -19.86 3.14 2.73
N ILE A 555 -20.06 4.47 2.78
CA ILE A 555 -19.14 5.45 2.17
C ILE A 555 -17.74 5.31 2.78
N ARG A 556 -17.63 5.26 4.10
CA ARG A 556 -16.34 5.10 4.81
C ARG A 556 -15.66 3.78 4.44
N ARG A 557 -16.44 2.71 4.33
CA ARG A 557 -15.93 1.40 3.89
C ARG A 557 -15.36 1.48 2.47
N ASN A 558 -16.11 2.05 1.53
CA ASN A 558 -15.68 2.23 0.14
C ASN A 558 -14.43 3.12 0.03
N LYS A 559 -14.39 4.22 0.79
CA LYS A 559 -13.22 5.10 0.87
C LYS A 559 -11.98 4.37 1.38
N LYS A 560 -12.11 3.50 2.40
CA LYS A 560 -11.01 2.68 2.93
C LYS A 560 -10.53 1.63 1.94
N PHE A 561 -11.41 1.00 1.17
CA PHE A 561 -11.03 0.07 0.10
C PHE A 561 -10.23 0.75 -1.01
N ASN A 562 -10.52 2.01 -1.29
CA ASN A 562 -9.88 2.81 -2.32
C ASN A 562 -8.77 3.74 -1.76
N PHE A 563 -8.34 3.54 -0.52
CA PHE A 563 -7.29 4.33 0.09
C PHE A 563 -5.92 3.75 -0.26
N TRP A 564 -5.14 4.52 -1.02
CA TRP A 564 -3.79 4.18 -1.46
C TRP A 564 -2.86 5.35 -1.25
N MET A 565 -1.56 5.07 -1.09
CA MET A 565 -0.56 6.11 -0.83
C MET A 565 -0.13 6.83 -2.11
N GLU A 566 0.09 6.08 -3.19
CA GLU A 566 0.55 6.62 -4.47
C GLU A 566 -0.63 7.14 -5.31
N SER A 567 -1.29 8.20 -4.85
CA SER A 567 -2.47 8.76 -5.50
C SER A 567 -2.30 10.20 -6.01
N GLY A 568 -1.09 10.76 -5.92
CA GLY A 568 -0.84 12.16 -6.29
C GLY A 568 -1.54 13.19 -5.40
N THR A 569 -2.00 12.80 -4.20
CA THR A 569 -2.88 13.59 -3.36
C THR A 569 -2.37 13.70 -1.92
N VAL A 570 -2.77 14.74 -1.23
CA VAL A 570 -2.63 14.83 0.24
C VAL A 570 -3.59 13.82 0.88
N LYS A 571 -3.09 13.04 1.84
CA LYS A 571 -3.89 12.04 2.57
C LYS A 571 -4.46 12.63 3.84
N LEU A 572 -5.74 12.33 4.11
CA LEU A 572 -6.34 12.65 5.38
C LEU A 572 -7.04 11.40 5.93
N SER A 573 -6.70 11.01 7.14
CA SER A 573 -7.20 9.78 7.74
C SER A 573 -7.33 9.93 9.26
N THR A 574 -8.13 9.05 9.85
CA THR A 574 -7.98 8.80 11.29
C THR A 574 -6.80 7.88 11.54
N VAL A 575 -6.18 8.00 12.71
CA VAL A 575 -5.07 7.12 13.13
C VAL A 575 -5.47 5.64 13.05
N HIS A 576 -6.71 5.31 13.43
CA HIS A 576 -7.24 3.94 13.32
C HIS A 576 -7.19 3.41 11.88
N SER A 577 -7.64 4.22 10.92
CA SER A 577 -7.69 3.81 9.51
C SER A 577 -6.32 3.85 8.84
N PHE A 578 -5.36 4.61 9.39
CA PHE A 578 -3.99 4.72 8.91
C PHE A 578 -3.03 3.71 9.54
N LYS A 579 -3.50 2.98 10.56
CA LYS A 579 -2.67 1.94 11.22
C LYS A 579 -2.13 0.95 10.20
N GLY A 580 -0.82 0.64 10.28
CA GLY A 580 -0.09 -0.18 9.33
C GLY A 580 0.59 0.60 8.20
N TRP A 581 0.07 1.76 7.79
CA TRP A 581 0.70 2.66 6.83
C TRP A 581 1.84 3.48 7.45
N GLU A 582 2.66 4.07 6.60
CA GLU A 582 3.73 4.98 7.00
C GLU A 582 3.88 6.12 5.98
N LEU A 583 4.39 7.27 6.45
CA LEU A 583 4.57 8.43 5.60
C LEU A 583 5.77 9.28 6.02
N GLN A 584 6.33 10.04 5.09
CA GLN A 584 7.47 10.90 5.34
C GLN A 584 7.11 12.07 6.27
N THR A 585 6.01 12.77 5.97
CA THR A 585 5.56 13.96 6.72
C THR A 585 4.15 13.77 7.25
N GLY A 586 3.99 13.76 8.56
CA GLY A 586 2.70 13.65 9.24
C GLY A 586 2.34 14.89 10.02
N ILE A 587 1.11 15.39 9.83
CA ILE A 587 0.50 16.42 10.63
C ILE A 587 -0.55 15.75 11.51
N LEU A 588 -0.26 15.61 12.78
CA LEU A 588 -1.12 14.96 13.77
C LEU A 588 -2.01 15.99 14.44
N ILE A 589 -3.31 15.79 14.33
CA ILE A 589 -4.33 16.62 14.99
C ILE A 589 -4.79 15.90 16.24
N ILE A 590 -4.48 16.48 17.39
CA ILE A 590 -4.91 16.02 18.70
C ILE A 590 -6.02 16.95 19.15
N ASP A 591 -7.22 16.41 19.31
CA ASP A 591 -8.38 17.11 19.83
C ASP A 591 -8.67 16.68 21.27
N GLU A 592 -9.52 17.43 21.97
CA GLU A 592 -9.99 17.06 23.30
C GLU A 592 -10.61 15.66 23.29
N ASP A 593 -10.46 14.93 24.41
CA ASP A 593 -11.01 13.58 24.59
C ASP A 593 -12.56 13.53 24.55
N ASP A 594 -13.22 14.68 24.41
CA ASP A 594 -14.64 14.77 24.16
C ASP A 594 -14.96 14.23 22.77
N MET A 595 -15.07 12.91 22.70
CA MET A 595 -15.97 12.32 21.71
C MET A 595 -17.34 12.93 21.97
N ASN A 596 -17.66 13.99 21.21
CA ASN A 596 -18.93 14.66 21.31
C ASN A 596 -20.06 13.64 21.33
N ASP A 597 -21.07 13.91 22.14
CA ASP A 597 -22.30 13.10 22.28
C ASP A 597 -22.93 12.64 20.94
N GLU A 598 -22.68 13.35 19.84
CA GLU A 598 -23.13 12.93 18.50
C GLU A 598 -22.41 11.68 18.01
N ASP A 599 -21.08 11.56 18.18
CA ASP A 599 -20.33 10.34 17.85
C ASP A 599 -20.60 9.22 18.86
N ARG A 600 -20.97 9.54 20.11
CA ARG A 600 -21.41 8.57 21.11
C ARG A 600 -22.83 8.08 20.88
N LYS A 601 -23.77 8.96 20.50
CA LYS A 601 -25.16 8.60 20.17
C LYS A 601 -25.25 7.78 18.87
N GLU A 602 -24.34 7.98 17.94
CA GLU A 602 -24.27 7.16 16.71
C GLU A 602 -23.72 5.74 16.97
N LYS A 603 -23.16 5.44 18.16
CA LYS A 603 -22.52 4.15 18.48
C LYS A 603 -23.39 3.15 19.24
N THR A 604 -24.65 3.45 19.50
CA THR A 604 -25.46 2.64 20.43
C THR A 604 -25.92 1.28 19.91
N ASP A 605 -25.70 0.93 18.63
CA ASP A 605 -26.16 -0.35 18.07
C ASP A 605 -25.08 -1.19 17.36
N MET A 606 -23.82 -0.76 17.31
CA MET A 606 -22.75 -1.70 17.02
C MET A 606 -22.22 -2.29 18.32
N PRO A 607 -22.05 -3.63 18.39
CA PRO A 607 -21.44 -4.25 19.55
C PRO A 607 -20.09 -3.59 19.79
N VAL A 608 -19.87 -3.19 21.01
CA VAL A 608 -18.73 -2.43 21.53
C VAL A 608 -17.43 -2.97 20.93
N MET A 609 -16.99 -2.38 19.81
CA MET A 609 -15.57 -2.42 19.47
C MET A 609 -14.85 -1.93 20.71
N GLY A 610 -13.99 -2.73 21.31
CA GLY A 610 -13.35 -2.52 22.60
C GLY A 610 -13.03 -1.05 22.87
N LYS A 611 -13.02 -0.67 24.13
CA LYS A 611 -12.80 0.71 24.56
C LYS A 611 -11.57 1.27 23.87
N LYS A 612 -11.69 2.38 23.15
CA LYS A 612 -10.56 3.00 22.45
C LYS A 612 -9.61 3.57 23.50
N THR A 613 -8.34 3.24 23.37
CA THR A 613 -7.30 3.76 24.26
C THR A 613 -6.54 4.87 23.54
N THR A 614 -6.58 6.07 24.13
CA THR A 614 -6.00 7.27 23.51
C THR A 614 -4.47 7.24 23.53
N ASP A 615 -3.84 6.68 24.57
CA ASP A 615 -2.39 6.59 24.66
C ASP A 615 -1.80 5.68 23.59
N GLU A 616 -2.39 4.50 23.36
CA GLU A 616 -2.00 3.57 22.30
C GLU A 616 -2.26 4.13 20.92
N LEU A 617 -3.34 4.91 20.75
CA LEU A 617 -3.66 5.56 19.51
C LEU A 617 -2.64 6.65 19.19
N LEU A 618 -2.30 7.48 20.14
CA LEU A 618 -1.30 8.54 20.00
C LEU A 618 0.10 7.96 19.75
N TYR A 619 0.51 6.93 20.51
CA TYR A 619 1.75 6.21 20.25
C TYR A 619 1.79 5.61 18.83
N THR A 620 0.68 5.03 18.39
CA THR A 620 0.55 4.51 17.03
C THR A 620 0.77 5.64 16.01
N ALA A 621 0.14 6.82 16.20
CA ALA A 621 0.30 7.96 15.31
C ALA A 621 1.74 8.47 15.23
N LEU A 622 2.40 8.66 16.39
CA LEU A 622 3.80 9.09 16.46
C LEU A 622 4.73 8.17 15.66
N THR A 623 4.46 6.87 15.70
CA THR A 623 5.28 5.85 15.03
C THR A 623 4.93 5.62 13.56
N ARG A 624 3.99 6.38 12.97
CA ARG A 624 3.67 6.32 11.52
C ARG A 624 4.49 7.28 10.68
N VAL A 625 5.08 8.29 11.31
CA VAL A 625 5.83 9.35 10.63
C VAL A 625 7.32 9.01 10.59
N ARG A 626 7.95 9.22 9.44
CA ARG A 626 9.36 8.84 9.21
C ARG A 626 10.32 9.98 9.51
N GLU A 627 10.02 11.19 9.05
CA GLU A 627 10.95 12.33 9.09
C GLU A 627 10.37 13.56 9.74
N ASN A 628 9.28 14.11 9.23
CA ASN A 628 8.76 15.38 9.70
C ASN A 628 7.47 15.18 10.47
N LEU A 629 7.51 15.39 11.76
CA LEU A 629 6.36 15.26 12.66
C LEU A 629 5.90 16.65 13.13
N ILE A 630 4.73 17.03 12.70
CA ILE A 630 4.04 18.23 13.14
C ILE A 630 2.86 17.83 14.01
N ILE A 631 2.79 18.32 15.23
CA ILE A 631 1.67 18.09 16.15
C ILE A 631 0.92 19.38 16.37
N ILE A 632 -0.37 19.34 16.12
CA ILE A 632 -1.31 20.43 16.41
C ILE A 632 -2.27 19.93 17.47
N ASN A 633 -2.11 20.41 18.68
CA ASN A 633 -2.94 20.08 19.81
C ASN A 633 -4.05 21.13 19.97
N ILE A 634 -5.30 20.68 19.94
CA ILE A 634 -6.50 21.53 20.05
C ILE A 634 -7.14 21.25 21.38
N GLY A 635 -6.76 22.02 22.40
CA GLY A 635 -7.37 22.02 23.72
C GLY A 635 -7.04 20.80 24.61
N ASN A 636 -6.30 19.79 24.15
CA ASN A 636 -6.01 18.60 24.92
C ASN A 636 -4.92 18.83 25.96
N GLN A 637 -5.33 19.05 27.22
CA GLN A 637 -4.42 19.34 28.33
C GLN A 637 -3.58 18.13 28.76
N LYS A 638 -4.09 16.91 28.56
CA LYS A 638 -3.41 15.68 29.01
C LYS A 638 -2.00 15.54 28.41
N TYR A 639 -1.85 15.90 27.14
CA TYR A 639 -0.59 15.71 26.41
C TYR A 639 0.20 17.00 26.24
N ASP A 640 -0.35 18.17 26.55
CA ASP A 640 0.31 19.47 26.33
C ASP A 640 1.66 19.57 27.05
N ALA A 641 1.69 19.26 28.32
CA ALA A 641 2.93 19.32 29.14
C ALA A 641 4.02 18.38 28.58
N PHE A 642 3.64 17.20 28.13
CA PHE A 642 4.57 16.24 27.53
C PHE A 642 5.18 16.78 26.25
N PHE A 643 4.38 17.27 25.31
CA PHE A 643 4.89 17.77 24.03
C PHE A 643 5.70 19.04 24.18
N ARG A 644 5.31 19.97 25.04
CA ARG A 644 6.12 21.17 25.36
C ARG A 644 7.51 20.83 25.91
N LYS A 645 7.60 19.75 26.69
CA LYS A 645 8.87 19.28 27.25
C LYS A 645 9.78 18.61 26.22
N HIS A 646 9.20 17.89 25.25
CA HIS A 646 9.96 17.03 24.34
C HIS A 646 10.04 17.50 22.88
N MET A 647 9.35 18.59 22.53
CA MET A 647 9.34 19.15 21.18
C MET A 647 9.56 20.65 21.17
N PRO A 648 10.17 21.20 20.10
CA PRO A 648 10.18 22.65 19.88
C PRO A 648 8.74 23.17 19.74
N VAL A 649 8.42 24.20 20.54
CA VAL A 649 7.11 24.85 20.55
C VAL A 649 7.12 26.03 19.61
N TYR A 650 6.11 26.12 18.76
CA TYR A 650 5.93 27.21 17.81
C TYR A 650 4.59 27.89 18.03
N GLU A 651 4.55 29.19 17.86
CA GLU A 651 3.31 29.96 17.86
C GLU A 651 2.78 30.13 16.44
N LEU A 652 1.48 29.99 16.27
CA LEU A 652 0.79 30.33 15.03
C LEU A 652 0.59 31.86 14.99
N ASN A 653 1.58 32.57 14.48
CA ASN A 653 1.52 34.04 14.39
C ASN A 653 1.06 34.50 13.01
N GLU A 654 -0.02 35.28 12.96
CA GLU A 654 -0.53 35.90 11.73
C GLU A 654 0.53 36.81 11.03
N ARG A 655 1.50 37.35 11.78
CA ARG A 655 2.52 38.28 11.26
C ARG A 655 3.56 37.62 10.34
N ASN A 656 3.95 36.38 10.57
CA ASN A 656 4.94 35.71 9.73
C ASN A 656 4.34 35.33 8.35
N THR A 657 3.04 35.19 8.25
CA THR A 657 2.32 34.86 7.01
C THR A 657 2.21 36.05 6.05
N ILE A 658 2.24 37.30 6.57
CA ILE A 658 2.12 38.54 5.76
C ILE A 658 3.46 38.90 5.11
N LEU A 659 4.59 38.63 5.76
CA LEU A 659 5.92 38.88 5.20
C LEU A 659 6.27 37.89 4.08
N GLU A 660 5.86 36.63 4.21
CA GLU A 660 6.10 35.62 3.18
C GLU A 660 5.21 35.82 1.93
N ASN A 661 4.00 36.37 2.07
CA ASN A 661 3.12 36.69 0.94
C ASN A 661 3.60 37.93 0.14
N ARG A 662 4.47 38.80 0.68
CA ARG A 662 5.09 39.94 -0.04
C ARG A 662 6.30 39.57 -0.86
N LEU A 663 6.90 38.38 -0.63
CA LEU A 663 8.03 37.84 -1.39
C LEU A 663 7.62 36.87 -2.49
N ALA A 664 6.32 36.65 -2.70
CA ALA A 664 5.76 35.67 -3.64
C ALA A 664 4.87 36.31 -4.74
N ILE A 665 5.02 37.65 -4.99
CA ILE A 665 4.46 38.33 -6.18
C ILE A 665 5.57 38.62 -7.17
#